data_f47beae7566059ce8ec827f1a913b1fb
#
_entry.id   f47beae7566059ce8ec827f1a913b1fb
#
_cell.length_a   1.000
_cell.length_b   1.000
_cell.length_c   1.000
_cell.angle_alpha   90.00
_cell.angle_beta   90.00
_cell.angle_gamma   90.00
#
_symmetry.space_group_name_H-M   'P 1'
#
loop_
_entity.id
_entity.type
_entity.pdbx_description
1 polymer ?
#
loop_
_entity_poly.entity_id
_entity_poly.type
_entity_poly.pdbx_seq_one_letter_code
_entity_poly.pdbx_strand_id
1 'polypeptide(L)'
;MKNLTWSITCIFAALCIFASAATQKQVSHRSLESGFITPSDTVQTSVYWYWISDNISKEGVVNDLESMKKAGINRAFIGNIGLGDPYGKVKMLSNEWWEIVHAALKKATELNIEIGIFNSPGWSQSGGPWIKPEQAMRYLTASELHVKGPLLFKQKLEKPIDIFQDVKVIAYPSPKDDQLVLTSKNGTISSTPSVADLSTITDGNLKTGIHFPVGNDFVMDLESKNRFTARSLSVRSIESPMLVNVVLQVEESNGTFRTISEFEINRSNPALNVGFDPYAPVVVSFPATTSNHFRLIFKNTNPQNGLAEVALAASPRVERFSEKTLAKMHPTPLPYWKDYQWAPQPEPNDKSTVIDASKVLDISKNLSADGTLTWNVPEGDWVILRTGMTPTGTKNSPASPEATGYEVDKMSKELIEKHFYGHIGEFLKRIPEADRKCFKVVVQDSYEQGGQNFTDSFLKDFKQTYGYDALPYLPVYQGKVVNSEQASDRFLWDLRRLVANKVAYDYVGGLRDISHKHGLTTWLECYGHWGFPSEFLMYGGQSDEISGEFWSEGELGNIENRAATSCGHIYGKNRISAESNTCGLNPFARYPGVIKQRGDRFFAEGINNTLLHVFISQPYEDKNPGMNTWFGNEFNRKNTWFSQMDVYTQYLKRTNFMLQQGLNVADVAYFIGEDAPKMTGITNPALPVGYQFDYMNAEVIEKYMTVKDGLITLPHGTQYRIMVLPKLETMRPEVLAKIKQLVN
;
A
#
# COMPACT_ATOMS: atom_id res chain seq x y z
N MET A 1 45.87 27.06 -4.61
CA MET A 1 45.36 27.38 -3.26
C MET A 1 43.87 27.76 -3.19
N LYS A 2 43.03 27.34 -4.17
CA LYS A 2 41.58 27.61 -4.14
C LYS A 2 40.70 26.35 -3.92
N ASN A 3 41.29 25.16 -3.86
CA ASN A 3 40.57 23.90 -3.70
C ASN A 3 40.65 23.27 -2.29
N LEU A 4 41.30 23.96 -1.33
CA LEU A 4 41.47 23.42 0.04
C LEU A 4 40.46 24.00 1.03
N THR A 5 39.82 25.13 0.70
CA THR A 5 38.86 25.82 1.58
C THR A 5 37.43 25.24 1.51
N TRP A 6 37.06 24.58 0.45
CA TRP A 6 35.73 23.96 0.33
C TRP A 6 35.59 22.61 1.05
N SER A 7 36.70 21.88 1.20
CA SER A 7 36.69 20.57 1.90
C SER A 7 36.60 20.73 3.43
N ILE A 8 37.10 21.85 3.97
CA ILE A 8 37.08 22.10 5.42
C ILE A 8 35.71 22.63 5.87
N THR A 9 35.01 23.39 5.02
CA THR A 9 33.66 23.90 5.35
C THR A 9 32.58 22.81 5.33
N CYS A 10 32.71 21.80 4.44
CA CYS A 10 31.81 20.65 4.43
C CYS A 10 32.02 19.69 5.60
N ILE A 11 33.25 19.58 6.11
CA ILE A 11 33.57 18.73 7.27
C ILE A 11 33.06 19.41 8.58
N PHE A 12 33.11 20.72 8.69
CA PHE A 12 32.54 21.44 9.85
C PHE A 12 31.00 21.46 9.84
N ALA A 13 30.35 21.52 8.68
CA ALA A 13 28.89 21.40 8.57
C ALA A 13 28.39 19.99 8.89
N ALA A 14 29.13 18.95 8.54
CA ALA A 14 28.83 17.57 8.90
C ALA A 14 29.05 17.26 10.40
N LEU A 15 30.02 17.91 11.04
CA LEU A 15 30.29 17.75 12.46
C LEU A 15 29.32 18.51 13.38
N CYS A 16 28.67 19.58 12.89
CA CYS A 16 27.64 20.28 13.65
C CYS A 16 26.28 19.60 13.69
N ILE A 17 26.02 18.61 12.79
CA ILE A 17 24.78 17.84 12.78
C ILE A 17 24.83 16.65 13.77
N PHE A 18 26.01 16.22 14.20
CA PHE A 18 26.19 15.10 15.13
C PHE A 18 26.39 15.49 16.60
N ALA A 19 26.31 16.76 16.96
CA ALA A 19 26.54 17.22 18.34
C ALA A 19 25.26 17.45 19.16
N SER A 20 24.11 16.94 18.72
CA SER A 20 22.90 16.83 19.54
C SER A 20 22.65 15.38 19.97
N ALA A 21 23.65 14.69 20.50
CA ALA A 21 23.39 13.65 21.47
C ALA A 21 22.81 14.38 22.70
N ALA A 22 21.48 14.54 22.71
CA ALA A 22 20.78 14.98 23.89
C ALA A 22 21.18 14.03 25.02
N THR A 23 22.06 14.48 25.89
CA THR A 23 22.26 13.86 27.21
C THR A 23 20.86 13.76 27.80
N GLN A 24 20.30 12.56 27.80
CA GLN A 24 19.02 12.29 28.43
C GLN A 24 19.13 12.78 29.87
N LYS A 25 18.48 13.93 30.15
CA LYS A 25 18.43 14.49 31.47
C LYS A 25 17.77 13.46 32.36
N GLN A 26 18.51 12.89 33.33
CA GLN A 26 17.97 11.91 34.26
C GLN A 26 16.75 12.52 34.93
N VAL A 27 15.55 12.01 34.61
CA VAL A 27 14.29 12.53 35.15
C VAL A 27 14.23 12.20 36.63
N SER A 28 14.10 13.18 37.51
CA SER A 28 14.03 12.94 38.94
C SER A 28 12.67 12.32 39.34
N HIS A 29 12.64 11.51 40.39
CA HIS A 29 11.40 10.98 40.95
C HIS A 29 10.36 12.08 41.20
N ARG A 30 10.79 13.22 41.77
CA ARG A 30 9.92 14.40 42.04
C ARG A 30 9.31 14.96 40.75
N SER A 31 10.07 14.93 39.63
CA SER A 31 9.57 15.39 38.33
C SER A 31 8.54 14.42 37.76
N LEU A 32 8.75 13.11 37.93
CA LEU A 32 7.79 12.08 37.51
C LEU A 32 6.49 12.18 38.31
N GLU A 33 6.60 12.32 39.64
CA GLU A 33 5.46 12.47 40.54
C GLU A 33 4.63 13.70 40.20
N SER A 34 5.26 14.88 40.08
CA SER A 34 4.56 16.12 39.74
C SER A 34 3.90 16.07 38.36
N GLY A 35 4.59 15.50 37.36
CA GLY A 35 4.05 15.34 36.00
C GLY A 35 2.93 14.32 35.91
N PHE A 36 2.93 13.28 36.75
CA PHE A 36 1.82 12.34 36.87
C PHE A 36 0.59 12.96 37.55
N ILE A 37 0.78 13.68 38.65
CA ILE A 37 -0.31 14.33 39.37
C ILE A 37 -0.97 15.41 38.49
N THR A 38 -0.13 16.24 37.83
CA THR A 38 -0.58 17.34 36.96
C THR A 38 0.15 17.29 35.63
N PRO A 39 -0.29 16.43 34.67
CA PRO A 39 0.33 16.39 33.34
C PRO A 39 0.19 17.74 32.63
N SER A 40 1.29 18.16 31.98
CA SER A 40 1.26 19.40 31.20
C SER A 40 0.39 19.26 29.94
N ASP A 41 0.00 20.38 29.34
CA ASP A 41 -0.76 20.40 28.08
C ASP A 41 0.03 19.83 26.88
N THR A 42 1.34 19.60 27.04
CA THR A 42 2.15 18.90 26.01
C THR A 42 1.86 17.41 25.95
N VAL A 43 1.26 16.84 27.00
CA VAL A 43 0.71 15.49 26.97
C VAL A 43 -0.70 15.56 26.39
N GLN A 44 -0.84 15.03 25.18
CA GLN A 44 -2.06 15.18 24.41
C GLN A 44 -3.07 14.07 24.73
N THR A 45 -4.36 14.43 24.75
CA THR A 45 -5.47 13.53 24.50
C THR A 45 -6.15 14.03 23.25
N SER A 46 -6.10 13.22 22.22
CA SER A 46 -6.50 13.58 20.87
C SER A 46 -7.80 12.89 20.50
N VAL A 47 -8.55 13.49 19.58
CA VAL A 47 -9.72 12.87 18.95
C VAL A 47 -9.66 13.02 17.43
N TYR A 48 -10.16 12.03 16.69
CA TYR A 48 -10.65 12.30 15.34
C TYR A 48 -11.93 13.12 15.47
N TRP A 49 -12.00 14.22 14.71
CA TRP A 49 -13.16 15.10 14.66
C TRP A 49 -13.73 15.08 13.26
N TYR A 50 -14.69 14.15 13.06
CA TYR A 50 -15.24 13.90 11.73
C TYR A 50 -16.43 14.79 11.44
N TRP A 51 -16.39 15.44 10.29
CA TRP A 51 -17.44 16.24 9.68
C TRP A 51 -18.09 15.38 8.59
N ILE A 52 -19.30 14.89 8.89
CA ILE A 52 -19.93 13.81 8.11
C ILE A 52 -20.84 14.36 7.03
N SER A 53 -20.60 13.96 5.76
CA SER A 53 -21.50 14.15 4.62
C SER A 53 -22.04 15.59 4.51
N ASP A 54 -21.16 16.61 4.60
CA ASP A 54 -21.53 18.04 4.50
C ASP A 54 -22.50 18.56 5.59
N ASN A 55 -22.73 17.77 6.64
CA ASN A 55 -23.54 18.17 7.78
C ASN A 55 -22.66 18.89 8.83
N ILE A 56 -22.44 20.16 8.62
CA ILE A 56 -21.68 21.03 9.54
C ILE A 56 -22.38 22.37 9.74
N SER A 57 -22.09 23.05 10.85
CA SER A 57 -22.55 24.39 11.12
C SER A 57 -21.53 25.17 11.93
N LYS A 58 -21.54 26.51 11.82
CA LYS A 58 -20.62 27.37 12.56
C LYS A 58 -20.85 27.26 14.07
N GLU A 59 -22.09 27.20 14.50
CA GLU A 59 -22.45 27.02 15.92
C GLU A 59 -21.99 25.65 16.42
N GLY A 60 -22.23 24.59 15.63
CA GLY A 60 -21.87 23.21 15.98
C GLY A 60 -20.37 23.05 16.21
N VAL A 61 -19.51 23.57 15.32
CA VAL A 61 -18.04 23.45 15.47
C VAL A 61 -17.51 24.23 16.68
N VAL A 62 -18.13 25.38 17.01
CA VAL A 62 -17.77 26.15 18.21
C VAL A 62 -18.15 25.38 19.48
N ASN A 63 -19.36 24.86 19.55
CA ASN A 63 -19.86 24.09 20.69
C ASN A 63 -19.07 22.77 20.87
N ASP A 64 -18.69 22.11 19.79
CA ASP A 64 -17.84 20.91 19.82
C ASP A 64 -16.48 21.24 20.49
N LEU A 65 -15.80 22.30 20.04
CA LEU A 65 -14.49 22.70 20.58
C LEU A 65 -14.56 23.12 22.05
N GLU A 66 -15.63 23.86 22.46
CA GLU A 66 -15.85 24.21 23.87
C GLU A 66 -16.08 22.98 24.73
N SER A 67 -16.79 21.98 24.19
CA SER A 67 -17.03 20.71 24.87
C SER A 67 -15.77 19.88 24.98
N MET A 68 -14.94 19.83 23.91
CA MET A 68 -13.61 19.20 23.94
C MET A 68 -12.73 19.83 25.02
N LYS A 69 -12.68 21.17 25.09
CA LYS A 69 -11.89 21.88 26.11
C LYS A 69 -12.32 21.50 27.53
N LYS A 70 -13.62 21.48 27.80
CA LYS A 70 -14.18 21.08 29.11
C LYS A 70 -13.85 19.62 29.43
N ALA A 71 -13.88 18.73 28.43
CA ALA A 71 -13.54 17.33 28.57
C ALA A 71 -12.02 17.05 28.71
N GLY A 72 -11.17 18.08 28.65
CA GLY A 72 -9.72 17.93 28.74
C GLY A 72 -9.06 17.43 27.45
N ILE A 73 -9.78 17.39 26.34
CA ILE A 73 -9.25 17.10 25.00
C ILE A 73 -8.53 18.35 24.50
N ASN A 74 -7.27 18.20 24.11
CA ASN A 74 -6.41 19.32 23.70
C ASN A 74 -5.82 19.19 22.30
N ARG A 75 -6.26 18.17 21.53
CA ARG A 75 -5.90 17.95 20.13
C ARG A 75 -7.07 17.36 19.37
N ALA A 76 -7.37 17.85 18.16
CA ALA A 76 -8.44 17.31 17.32
C ALA A 76 -8.01 17.26 15.86
N PHE A 77 -8.34 16.17 15.16
CA PHE A 77 -8.02 15.96 13.75
C PHE A 77 -9.27 16.08 12.90
N ILE A 78 -9.37 17.13 12.09
CA ILE A 78 -10.51 17.37 11.20
C ILE A 78 -10.42 16.43 9.99
N GLY A 79 -11.39 15.51 9.91
CA GLY A 79 -11.64 14.68 8.73
C GLY A 79 -12.99 15.00 8.10
N ASN A 80 -13.00 15.31 6.80
CA ASN A 80 -14.24 15.52 6.06
C ASN A 80 -14.63 14.21 5.37
N ILE A 81 -15.63 13.53 5.91
CA ILE A 81 -15.97 12.13 5.59
C ILE A 81 -17.33 12.06 4.90
N GLY A 82 -17.35 11.60 3.65
CA GLY A 82 -18.57 11.46 2.84
C GLY A 82 -19.13 10.05 2.90
N LEU A 83 -20.06 9.76 3.79
CA LEU A 83 -20.65 8.43 3.98
C LEU A 83 -21.94 8.17 3.18
N GLY A 84 -22.29 9.08 2.26
CA GLY A 84 -23.53 8.98 1.47
C GLY A 84 -24.68 9.80 2.02
N ASP A 85 -25.86 9.64 1.41
CA ASP A 85 -27.08 10.37 1.75
C ASP A 85 -27.60 10.04 3.17
N PRO A 86 -28.21 11.03 3.85
CA PRO A 86 -28.45 12.39 3.35
C PRO A 86 -27.23 13.31 3.52
N TYR A 87 -26.82 13.97 2.44
CA TYR A 87 -25.83 15.03 2.49
C TYR A 87 -26.41 16.32 3.07
N GLY A 88 -25.59 17.03 3.86
CA GLY A 88 -25.88 18.36 4.37
C GLY A 88 -25.93 19.44 3.29
N LYS A 89 -26.25 20.66 3.73
CA LYS A 89 -26.35 21.83 2.82
C LYS A 89 -25.01 22.50 2.55
N VAL A 90 -24.05 22.37 3.46
CA VAL A 90 -22.75 23.04 3.40
C VAL A 90 -21.76 22.19 2.60
N LYS A 91 -21.81 22.37 1.30
CA LYS A 91 -20.94 21.59 0.39
C LYS A 91 -19.48 21.83 0.68
N MET A 92 -18.71 20.75 0.80
CA MET A 92 -17.26 20.84 1.02
C MET A 92 -16.60 21.70 -0.07
N LEU A 93 -15.57 22.46 0.29
CA LEU A 93 -14.87 23.43 -0.56
C LEU A 93 -15.68 24.67 -1.00
N SER A 94 -16.97 24.79 -0.62
CA SER A 94 -17.77 26.01 -0.86
C SER A 94 -17.31 27.17 0.03
N ASN A 95 -17.72 28.40 -0.30
CA ASN A 95 -17.42 29.57 0.54
C ASN A 95 -17.94 29.40 1.97
N GLU A 96 -19.16 28.89 2.12
CA GLU A 96 -19.78 28.63 3.42
C GLU A 96 -18.96 27.63 4.24
N TRP A 97 -18.49 26.55 3.62
CA TRP A 97 -17.59 25.59 4.24
C TRP A 97 -16.28 26.25 4.72
N TRP A 98 -15.68 27.13 3.91
CA TRP A 98 -14.47 27.85 4.31
C TRP A 98 -14.69 28.83 5.47
N GLU A 99 -15.88 29.45 5.57
CA GLU A 99 -16.25 30.28 6.71
C GLU A 99 -16.35 29.46 8.01
N ILE A 100 -16.89 28.25 7.93
CA ILE A 100 -16.97 27.32 9.08
C ILE A 100 -15.57 26.83 9.48
N VAL A 101 -14.73 26.46 8.50
CA VAL A 101 -13.32 26.13 8.75
C VAL A 101 -12.60 27.28 9.49
N HIS A 102 -12.77 28.51 9.01
CA HIS A 102 -12.17 29.66 9.66
C HIS A 102 -12.66 29.82 11.09
N ALA A 103 -13.96 29.70 11.33
CA ALA A 103 -14.54 29.77 12.69
C ALA A 103 -13.97 28.67 13.59
N ALA A 104 -13.83 27.43 13.10
CA ALA A 104 -13.26 26.32 13.84
C ALA A 104 -11.78 26.57 14.20
N LEU A 105 -10.94 26.97 13.26
CA LEU A 105 -9.50 27.23 13.51
C LEU A 105 -9.31 28.42 14.45
N LYS A 106 -10.08 29.48 14.28
CA LYS A 106 -10.07 30.64 15.18
C LYS A 106 -10.43 30.24 16.61
N LYS A 107 -11.55 29.51 16.77
CA LYS A 107 -12.01 29.04 18.08
C LYS A 107 -11.01 28.09 18.74
N ALA A 108 -10.44 27.15 17.98
CA ALA A 108 -9.41 26.23 18.46
C ALA A 108 -8.14 27.00 18.92
N THR A 109 -7.75 28.05 18.20
CA THR A 109 -6.64 28.94 18.58
C THR A 109 -6.93 29.65 19.90
N GLU A 110 -8.15 30.18 20.10
CA GLU A 110 -8.59 30.83 21.35
C GLU A 110 -8.58 29.85 22.54
N LEU A 111 -8.96 28.60 22.32
CA LEU A 111 -9.05 27.56 23.35
C LEU A 111 -7.72 26.81 23.58
N ASN A 112 -6.68 27.08 22.79
CA ASN A 112 -5.42 26.34 22.79
C ASN A 112 -5.65 24.83 22.60
N ILE A 113 -6.45 24.47 21.58
CA ILE A 113 -6.64 23.09 21.11
C ILE A 113 -5.85 22.95 19.81
N GLU A 114 -4.89 22.05 19.76
CA GLU A 114 -4.10 21.77 18.55
C GLU A 114 -4.98 21.12 17.49
N ILE A 115 -4.87 21.58 16.25
CA ILE A 115 -5.63 21.02 15.12
C ILE A 115 -4.69 20.31 14.14
N GLY A 116 -5.06 19.08 13.81
CA GLY A 116 -4.59 18.38 12.62
C GLY A 116 -5.67 18.44 11.53
N ILE A 117 -5.23 18.43 10.27
CA ILE A 117 -6.12 18.38 9.12
C ILE A 117 -5.71 17.19 8.26
N PHE A 118 -6.67 16.38 7.88
CA PHE A 118 -6.46 15.26 6.97
C PHE A 118 -5.88 15.75 5.66
N ASN A 119 -4.90 15.02 5.13
CA ASN A 119 -4.18 15.38 3.92
C ASN A 119 -5.07 15.40 2.66
N SER A 120 -6.23 14.77 2.73
CA SER A 120 -7.27 14.82 1.68
C SER A 120 -8.67 14.74 2.27
N PRO A 121 -9.73 15.07 1.50
CA PRO A 121 -11.09 14.69 1.84
C PRO A 121 -11.24 13.16 1.88
N GLY A 122 -11.98 12.64 2.85
CA GLY A 122 -11.99 11.22 3.20
C GLY A 122 -10.80 10.83 4.07
N TRP A 123 -10.65 9.54 4.36
CA TRP A 123 -9.49 9.03 5.11
C TRP A 123 -8.44 8.35 4.23
N SER A 124 -8.68 8.18 2.94
CA SER A 124 -7.88 7.39 2.01
C SER A 124 -6.56 8.05 1.55
N GLN A 125 -5.98 8.93 2.30
CA GLN A 125 -4.64 9.47 2.10
C GLN A 125 -4.51 10.75 1.25
N SER A 126 -4.48 10.71 -0.11
CA SER A 126 -3.95 11.86 -0.87
C SER A 126 -4.57 11.98 -2.26
N GLY A 127 -5.78 12.41 -2.33
CA GLY A 127 -6.49 12.64 -3.58
C GLY A 127 -7.39 13.87 -3.54
N GLY A 128 -8.04 14.15 -4.66
CA GLY A 128 -9.02 15.23 -4.74
C GLY A 128 -9.24 15.76 -6.13
N PRO A 129 -10.24 16.68 -6.33
CA PRO A 129 -10.64 17.18 -7.62
C PRO A 129 -9.58 18.02 -8.35
N TRP A 130 -8.52 18.43 -7.66
CA TRP A 130 -7.36 19.13 -8.22
C TRP A 130 -6.34 18.22 -8.89
N ILE A 131 -6.48 16.88 -8.79
CA ILE A 131 -5.56 15.92 -9.41
C ILE A 131 -6.07 15.55 -10.81
N LYS A 132 -5.24 15.81 -11.83
CA LYS A 132 -5.51 15.45 -13.22
C LYS A 132 -5.05 14.02 -13.52
N PRO A 133 -5.54 13.36 -14.58
CA PRO A 133 -5.15 12.00 -14.93
C PRO A 133 -3.64 11.77 -15.04
N GLU A 134 -2.88 12.73 -15.60
CA GLU A 134 -1.42 12.66 -15.73
C GLU A 134 -0.66 12.84 -14.40
N GLN A 135 -1.35 13.22 -13.34
CA GLN A 135 -0.82 13.40 -11.99
C GLN A 135 -1.28 12.29 -11.02
N ALA A 136 -2.16 11.43 -11.50
CA ALA A 136 -2.75 10.34 -10.71
C ALA A 136 -1.79 9.18 -10.47
N MET A 137 -2.13 8.29 -9.56
CA MET A 137 -1.53 6.95 -9.46
C MET A 137 -1.66 6.24 -10.80
N ARG A 138 -0.54 5.73 -11.35
CA ARG A 138 -0.52 5.13 -12.69
C ARG A 138 0.13 3.76 -12.68
N TYR A 139 -0.20 2.96 -13.69
CA TYR A 139 0.42 1.68 -13.96
C TYR A 139 0.83 1.56 -15.42
N LEU A 140 1.82 0.69 -15.69
CA LEU A 140 2.28 0.38 -17.04
C LEU A 140 1.34 -0.63 -17.70
N THR A 141 0.88 -0.29 -18.92
CA THR A 141 0.13 -1.18 -19.80
C THR A 141 0.76 -1.19 -21.19
N ALA A 142 0.37 -2.12 -22.05
CA ALA A 142 0.96 -2.28 -23.37
C ALA A 142 -0.01 -2.83 -24.40
N SER A 143 0.26 -2.52 -25.67
CA SER A 143 -0.25 -3.25 -26.83
C SER A 143 0.87 -3.98 -27.54
N GLU A 144 0.57 -5.19 -28.03
CA GLU A 144 1.53 -6.08 -28.69
C GLU A 144 1.14 -6.32 -30.13
N LEU A 145 2.12 -6.32 -31.04
CA LEU A 145 1.92 -6.60 -32.46
C LEU A 145 3.03 -7.52 -32.98
N HIS A 146 2.65 -8.60 -33.66
CA HIS A 146 3.60 -9.50 -34.33
C HIS A 146 3.81 -9.09 -35.77
N VAL A 147 5.07 -9.07 -36.22
CA VAL A 147 5.45 -8.69 -37.60
C VAL A 147 6.58 -9.58 -38.11
N LYS A 148 6.49 -9.93 -39.39
CA LYS A 148 7.51 -10.75 -40.05
C LYS A 148 8.31 -9.90 -41.02
N GLY A 149 9.63 -9.83 -40.82
CA GLY A 149 10.57 -9.15 -41.70
C GLY A 149 11.24 -10.08 -42.72
N PRO A 150 12.02 -9.50 -43.71
CA PRO A 150 12.35 -8.09 -43.79
C PRO A 150 11.23 -7.26 -44.47
N LEU A 151 10.86 -6.12 -43.87
CA LEU A 151 9.93 -5.17 -44.49
C LEU A 151 10.04 -3.77 -43.88
N LEU A 152 9.59 -2.75 -44.62
CA LEU A 152 9.33 -1.42 -44.06
C LEU A 152 7.95 -1.42 -43.43
N PHE A 153 7.90 -1.49 -42.11
CA PHE A 153 6.65 -1.38 -41.33
C PHE A 153 6.26 0.11 -41.24
N LYS A 154 5.02 0.43 -41.61
CA LYS A 154 4.48 1.78 -41.46
C LYS A 154 3.00 1.70 -41.18
N GLN A 155 2.65 1.66 -39.88
CA GLN A 155 1.27 1.58 -39.42
C GLN A 155 1.10 2.30 -38.10
N LYS A 156 -0.15 2.75 -37.83
CA LYS A 156 -0.54 3.31 -36.54
C LYS A 156 -0.65 2.18 -35.52
N LEU A 157 0.09 2.29 -34.41
CA LEU A 157 -0.02 1.35 -33.31
C LEU A 157 -1.24 1.67 -32.43
N GLU A 158 -1.97 0.66 -32.03
CA GLU A 158 -3.11 0.82 -31.14
C GLU A 158 -2.67 1.24 -29.75
N LYS A 159 -3.55 1.97 -29.06
CA LYS A 159 -3.48 2.22 -27.63
C LYS A 159 -4.40 1.21 -26.93
N PRO A 160 -3.94 0.54 -25.89
CA PRO A 160 -4.77 -0.46 -25.19
C PRO A 160 -5.93 0.18 -24.41
N ILE A 161 -5.84 1.50 -24.13
CA ILE A 161 -6.82 2.27 -23.35
C ILE A 161 -6.82 3.74 -23.79
N ASP A 162 -7.93 4.46 -23.59
CA ASP A 162 -8.11 5.85 -24.06
C ASP A 162 -7.14 6.83 -23.38
N ILE A 163 -7.05 6.79 -22.05
CA ILE A 163 -6.07 7.62 -21.31
C ILE A 163 -4.75 6.87 -21.28
N PHE A 164 -3.85 7.22 -22.19
CA PHE A 164 -2.59 6.51 -22.39
C PHE A 164 -1.46 7.49 -22.68
N GLN A 165 -0.45 7.50 -21.81
CA GLN A 165 0.78 8.26 -21.98
C GLN A 165 1.91 7.31 -22.41
N ASP A 166 2.41 7.49 -23.64
CA ASP A 166 3.50 6.67 -24.17
C ASP A 166 4.74 6.69 -23.25
N VAL A 167 5.31 5.53 -23.01
CA VAL A 167 6.56 5.34 -22.26
C VAL A 167 7.67 4.90 -23.18
N LYS A 168 7.53 3.74 -23.85
CA LYS A 168 8.48 3.19 -24.79
C LYS A 168 7.79 2.37 -25.87
N VAL A 169 8.37 2.37 -27.07
CA VAL A 169 8.10 1.36 -28.08
C VAL A 169 9.37 0.52 -28.22
N ILE A 170 9.27 -0.76 -27.93
CA ILE A 170 10.37 -1.70 -28.04
C ILE A 170 10.05 -2.79 -29.05
N ALA A 171 11.08 -3.40 -29.62
CA ALA A 171 10.93 -4.57 -30.45
C ALA A 171 11.95 -5.65 -30.08
N TYR A 172 11.54 -6.90 -30.17
CA TYR A 172 12.41 -8.05 -29.92
C TYR A 172 12.04 -9.23 -30.83
N PRO A 173 13.02 -10.13 -31.16
CA PRO A 173 12.71 -11.35 -31.90
C PRO A 173 11.66 -12.16 -31.16
N SER A 174 10.61 -12.63 -31.88
CA SER A 174 9.55 -13.44 -31.28
C SER A 174 10.13 -14.74 -30.72
N PRO A 175 9.93 -15.06 -29.43
CA PRO A 175 10.33 -16.35 -28.90
C PRO A 175 9.65 -17.50 -29.63
N LYS A 176 10.31 -18.66 -29.66
CA LYS A 176 9.71 -19.88 -30.19
C LYS A 176 8.44 -20.21 -29.40
N ASP A 177 7.39 -20.59 -30.11
CA ASP A 177 6.10 -21.00 -29.57
C ASP A 177 5.36 -19.87 -28.81
N ASP A 178 5.75 -18.57 -28.94
CA ASP A 178 5.18 -17.46 -28.15
C ASP A 178 3.66 -17.33 -28.27
N GLN A 179 3.11 -17.59 -29.47
CA GLN A 179 1.66 -17.54 -29.73
C GLN A 179 0.98 -18.92 -29.71
N LEU A 180 1.71 -19.99 -29.41
CA LEU A 180 1.16 -21.33 -29.44
C LEU A 180 0.37 -21.64 -28.18
N VAL A 181 -0.94 -21.49 -28.27
CA VAL A 181 -1.92 -21.78 -27.20
C VAL A 181 -2.87 -22.84 -27.67
N LEU A 182 -3.27 -23.76 -26.77
CA LEU A 182 -4.28 -24.77 -27.08
C LEU A 182 -5.67 -24.14 -27.03
N THR A 183 -6.32 -24.11 -28.18
CA THR A 183 -7.63 -23.48 -28.39
C THR A 183 -8.58 -24.45 -29.16
N SER A 184 -9.84 -24.07 -29.29
CA SER A 184 -10.81 -24.80 -30.12
C SER A 184 -10.44 -24.88 -31.62
N LYS A 185 -9.49 -24.05 -32.10
CA LYS A 185 -9.01 -24.07 -33.48
C LYS A 185 -7.99 -25.20 -33.75
N ASN A 186 -7.16 -25.54 -32.77
CA ASN A 186 -6.11 -26.56 -32.90
C ASN A 186 -6.30 -27.78 -32.02
N GLY A 187 -7.41 -27.86 -31.28
CA GLY A 187 -7.81 -28.95 -30.40
C GLY A 187 -9.32 -29.08 -30.23
N THR A 188 -9.72 -29.91 -29.29
CA THR A 188 -11.10 -30.04 -28.80
C THR A 188 -11.15 -29.59 -27.34
N ILE A 189 -12.15 -28.80 -27.02
CA ILE A 189 -12.40 -28.33 -25.64
C ILE A 189 -13.79 -28.85 -25.26
N SER A 190 -13.87 -29.59 -24.17
CA SER A 190 -15.12 -30.14 -23.64
C SER A 190 -15.22 -29.91 -22.14
N SER A 191 -16.42 -30.04 -21.58
CA SER A 191 -16.63 -29.88 -20.15
C SER A 191 -17.67 -30.84 -19.58
N THR A 192 -17.53 -31.11 -18.28
CA THR A 192 -18.48 -31.85 -17.47
C THR A 192 -18.79 -31.09 -16.19
N PRO A 193 -20.02 -30.62 -15.94
CA PRO A 193 -21.17 -30.68 -16.89
C PRO A 193 -20.93 -29.90 -18.18
N SER A 194 -21.60 -30.26 -19.25
CA SER A 194 -21.50 -29.57 -20.55
C SER A 194 -22.12 -28.18 -20.46
N VAL A 195 -21.44 -27.19 -21.02
CA VAL A 195 -21.91 -25.79 -21.13
C VAL A 195 -21.93 -25.38 -22.61
N ALA A 196 -22.85 -24.47 -22.95
CA ALA A 196 -22.87 -23.84 -24.26
C ALA A 196 -21.69 -22.85 -24.42
N ASP A 197 -21.32 -22.60 -25.67
CA ASP A 197 -20.33 -21.57 -26.05
C ASP A 197 -18.94 -21.69 -25.38
N LEU A 198 -18.57 -22.92 -24.99
CA LEU A 198 -17.29 -23.19 -24.30
C LEU A 198 -16.06 -22.69 -25.09
N SER A 199 -16.17 -22.57 -26.43
CA SER A 199 -15.11 -22.04 -27.27
C SER A 199 -14.77 -20.57 -27.02
N THR A 200 -15.68 -19.81 -26.40
CA THR A 200 -15.47 -18.38 -26.09
C THR A 200 -14.37 -18.15 -25.05
N ILE A 201 -14.06 -19.14 -24.19
CA ILE A 201 -12.98 -19.02 -23.21
C ILE A 201 -11.57 -19.20 -23.79
N THR A 202 -11.46 -19.41 -25.12
CA THR A 202 -10.17 -19.54 -25.81
C THR A 202 -10.13 -18.70 -27.09
N ASP A 203 -11.01 -17.71 -27.24
CA ASP A 203 -11.10 -16.85 -28.45
C ASP A 203 -10.23 -15.58 -28.36
N GLY A 204 -9.68 -15.28 -27.18
CA GLY A 204 -8.87 -14.11 -26.90
C GLY A 204 -9.71 -12.84 -26.61
N ASN A 205 -11.03 -12.95 -26.49
CA ASN A 205 -11.92 -11.85 -26.21
C ASN A 205 -12.35 -11.85 -24.74
N LEU A 206 -11.76 -11.01 -23.93
CA LEU A 206 -12.03 -10.93 -22.49
C LEU A 206 -13.45 -10.46 -22.11
N LYS A 207 -14.26 -10.03 -23.10
CA LYS A 207 -15.65 -9.59 -22.89
C LYS A 207 -16.65 -10.74 -23.06
N THR A 208 -16.22 -11.87 -23.58
CA THR A 208 -16.99 -13.11 -23.71
C THR A 208 -16.57 -14.08 -22.62
N GLY A 209 -17.34 -15.15 -22.43
CA GLY A 209 -17.00 -16.16 -21.44
C GLY A 209 -18.19 -17.05 -21.10
N ILE A 210 -18.01 -17.92 -20.14
CA ILE A 210 -19.03 -18.84 -19.63
C ILE A 210 -19.27 -18.64 -18.15
N HIS A 211 -20.48 -18.92 -17.68
CA HIS A 211 -20.76 -19.14 -16.28
C HIS A 211 -20.61 -20.62 -15.92
N PHE A 212 -20.20 -20.90 -14.69
CA PHE A 212 -20.19 -22.28 -14.21
C PHE A 212 -21.62 -22.83 -14.11
N PRO A 213 -21.83 -24.09 -14.48
CA PRO A 213 -23.13 -24.73 -14.31
C PRO A 213 -23.45 -24.96 -12.82
N VAL A 214 -24.71 -25.20 -12.51
CA VAL A 214 -25.10 -25.64 -11.17
C VAL A 214 -24.49 -27.00 -10.88
N GLY A 215 -23.72 -27.10 -9.80
CA GLY A 215 -23.02 -28.33 -9.41
C GLY A 215 -21.86 -28.03 -8.47
N ASN A 216 -21.09 -29.05 -8.10
CA ASN A 216 -19.97 -28.88 -7.18
C ASN A 216 -18.65 -28.65 -7.90
N ASP A 217 -18.28 -29.47 -8.85
CA ASP A 217 -17.03 -29.36 -9.61
C ASP A 217 -17.34 -29.12 -11.08
N PHE A 218 -16.54 -28.30 -11.73
CA PHE A 218 -16.55 -28.13 -13.17
C PHE A 218 -15.23 -28.64 -13.73
N VAL A 219 -15.34 -29.65 -14.59
CA VAL A 219 -14.19 -30.29 -15.23
C VAL A 219 -14.13 -29.85 -16.68
N MET A 220 -12.95 -29.40 -17.12
CA MET A 220 -12.68 -28.97 -18.48
C MET A 220 -11.54 -29.83 -19.05
N ASP A 221 -11.79 -30.49 -20.18
CA ASP A 221 -10.83 -31.26 -20.92
C ASP A 221 -10.34 -30.49 -22.16
N LEU A 222 -9.03 -30.44 -22.32
CA LEU A 222 -8.32 -29.82 -23.42
C LEU A 222 -7.55 -30.90 -24.21
N GLU A 223 -8.04 -31.28 -25.37
CA GLU A 223 -7.44 -32.30 -26.21
C GLU A 223 -6.80 -31.68 -27.45
N SER A 224 -5.51 -31.92 -27.66
CA SER A 224 -4.78 -31.49 -28.84
C SER A 224 -4.78 -32.57 -29.93
N LYS A 225 -4.93 -32.17 -31.20
CA LYS A 225 -4.82 -33.10 -32.36
C LYS A 225 -3.44 -33.75 -32.48
N ASN A 226 -2.40 -33.02 -32.04
CA ASN A 226 -1.02 -33.47 -32.01
C ASN A 226 -0.45 -33.36 -30.61
N ARG A 227 0.69 -33.99 -30.34
CA ARG A 227 1.37 -33.79 -29.05
C ARG A 227 1.66 -32.30 -28.81
N PHE A 228 1.17 -31.79 -27.69
CA PHE A 228 1.33 -30.41 -27.28
C PHE A 228 2.21 -30.35 -26.03
N THR A 229 3.24 -29.46 -26.05
CA THR A 229 4.10 -29.23 -24.89
C THR A 229 3.65 -27.96 -24.20
N ALA A 230 2.94 -28.08 -23.09
CA ALA A 230 2.54 -26.95 -22.25
C ALA A 230 3.64 -26.57 -21.26
N ARG A 231 3.74 -25.27 -20.95
CA ARG A 231 4.68 -24.69 -19.96
C ARG A 231 4.02 -23.74 -18.99
N SER A 232 2.88 -23.17 -19.36
CA SER A 232 2.11 -22.26 -18.50
C SER A 232 0.62 -22.40 -18.74
N LEU A 233 -0.14 -22.02 -17.71
CA LEU A 233 -1.59 -21.88 -17.77
C LEU A 233 -1.97 -20.49 -17.24
N SER A 234 -2.80 -19.77 -17.99
CA SER A 234 -3.42 -18.52 -17.58
C SER A 234 -4.93 -18.71 -17.51
N VAL A 235 -5.54 -18.29 -16.39
CA VAL A 235 -6.99 -18.35 -16.20
C VAL A 235 -7.49 -16.98 -15.77
N ARG A 236 -8.42 -16.41 -16.53
CA ARG A 236 -9.10 -15.16 -16.21
C ARG A 236 -10.58 -15.44 -15.93
N SER A 237 -11.08 -14.92 -14.80
CA SER A 237 -12.51 -14.96 -14.48
C SER A 237 -13.29 -13.93 -15.31
N ILE A 238 -14.59 -14.17 -15.47
CA ILE A 238 -15.51 -13.08 -15.83
C ILE A 238 -15.46 -12.00 -14.74
N GLU A 239 -16.01 -10.82 -15.01
CA GLU A 239 -16.06 -9.71 -14.06
C GLU A 239 -17.07 -9.99 -12.93
N SER A 240 -16.81 -11.03 -12.14
CA SER A 240 -17.58 -11.46 -10.98
C SER A 240 -16.64 -11.94 -9.87
N PRO A 241 -16.90 -11.54 -8.59
CA PRO A 241 -16.10 -12.00 -7.46
C PRO A 241 -16.00 -13.51 -7.38
N MET A 242 -14.80 -14.07 -7.36
CA MET A 242 -14.56 -15.52 -7.43
C MET A 242 -13.47 -15.98 -6.45
N LEU A 243 -13.75 -17.10 -5.77
CA LEU A 243 -12.77 -17.86 -5.00
C LEU A 243 -12.95 -19.35 -5.34
N VAL A 244 -11.99 -19.92 -6.06
CA VAL A 244 -12.08 -21.29 -6.57
C VAL A 244 -10.69 -21.95 -6.55
N ASN A 245 -10.62 -23.19 -6.07
CA ASN A 245 -9.43 -24.03 -6.19
C ASN A 245 -9.44 -24.79 -7.53
N VAL A 246 -8.28 -24.83 -8.17
CA VAL A 246 -8.10 -25.44 -9.50
C VAL A 246 -7.01 -26.50 -9.45
N VAL A 247 -7.28 -27.65 -10.06
CA VAL A 247 -6.31 -28.72 -10.26
C VAL A 247 -6.05 -28.87 -11.76
N LEU A 248 -4.79 -28.72 -12.18
CA LEU A 248 -4.34 -29.00 -13.54
C LEU A 248 -3.73 -30.41 -13.58
N GLN A 249 -4.24 -31.24 -14.50
CA GLN A 249 -3.80 -32.60 -14.70
C GLN A 249 -3.37 -32.85 -16.15
N VAL A 250 -2.56 -33.87 -16.35
CA VAL A 250 -2.15 -34.37 -17.66
C VAL A 250 -2.42 -35.87 -17.75
N GLU A 251 -2.94 -36.33 -18.90
CA GLU A 251 -3.08 -37.74 -19.18
C GLU A 251 -1.72 -38.35 -19.56
N GLU A 252 -1.37 -39.45 -18.91
CA GLU A 252 -0.19 -40.25 -19.17
C GLU A 252 -0.48 -41.37 -20.19
N SER A 253 0.55 -42.02 -20.71
CA SER A 253 0.44 -43.05 -21.75
C SER A 253 -0.40 -44.26 -21.36
N ASN A 254 -0.64 -44.46 -20.07
CA ASN A 254 -1.48 -45.53 -19.54
C ASN A 254 -2.96 -45.15 -19.37
N GLY A 255 -3.35 -43.93 -19.77
CA GLY A 255 -4.71 -43.39 -19.63
C GLY A 255 -5.05 -42.85 -18.24
N THR A 256 -4.09 -42.78 -17.30
CA THR A 256 -4.30 -42.18 -15.99
C THR A 256 -3.93 -40.68 -15.97
N PHE A 257 -4.60 -39.91 -15.11
CA PHE A 257 -4.32 -38.52 -14.96
C PHE A 257 -3.34 -38.28 -13.79
N ARG A 258 -2.27 -37.50 -14.05
CA ARG A 258 -1.33 -37.02 -13.05
C ARG A 258 -1.52 -35.54 -12.84
N THR A 259 -1.57 -35.10 -11.59
CA THR A 259 -1.59 -33.66 -11.22
C THR A 259 -0.27 -32.99 -11.56
N ILE A 260 -0.33 -31.88 -12.27
CA ILE A 260 0.81 -31.00 -12.59
C ILE A 260 0.89 -29.85 -11.57
N SER A 261 -0.26 -29.21 -11.26
CA SER A 261 -0.34 -28.05 -10.41
C SER A 261 -1.69 -27.96 -9.70
N GLU A 262 -1.69 -27.47 -8.47
CA GLU A 262 -2.87 -27.07 -7.72
C GLU A 262 -2.72 -25.62 -7.28
N PHE A 263 -3.74 -24.80 -7.51
CA PHE A 263 -3.69 -23.37 -7.21
C PHE A 263 -5.07 -22.80 -6.93
N GLU A 264 -5.06 -21.64 -6.24
CA GLU A 264 -6.27 -20.86 -5.95
C GLU A 264 -6.41 -19.70 -6.94
N ILE A 265 -7.63 -19.49 -7.43
CA ILE A 265 -8.04 -18.24 -8.08
C ILE A 265 -8.82 -17.45 -7.04
N ASN A 266 -8.20 -16.39 -6.50
CA ASN A 266 -8.84 -15.48 -5.58
C ASN A 266 -9.00 -14.11 -6.23
N ARG A 267 -10.22 -13.84 -6.68
CA ARG A 267 -10.69 -12.56 -7.22
C ARG A 267 -11.96 -12.13 -6.49
N SER A 268 -12.05 -12.48 -5.20
CA SER A 268 -13.23 -12.24 -4.35
C SER A 268 -13.47 -10.76 -4.05
N ASN A 269 -12.41 -9.93 -4.06
CA ASN A 269 -12.53 -8.50 -3.87
C ASN A 269 -12.25 -7.76 -5.18
N PRO A 270 -13.29 -7.15 -5.82
CA PRO A 270 -13.15 -6.43 -7.09
C PRO A 270 -12.78 -4.96 -6.92
N ALA A 271 -12.55 -4.46 -5.72
CA ALA A 271 -12.26 -3.05 -5.49
C ALA A 271 -10.90 -2.65 -6.09
N LEU A 272 -10.82 -1.44 -6.66
CA LEU A 272 -9.57 -0.91 -7.23
C LEU A 272 -8.47 -0.70 -6.17
N ASN A 273 -8.86 -0.55 -4.92
CA ASN A 273 -7.92 -0.43 -3.81
C ASN A 273 -7.25 -1.77 -3.39
N VAL A 274 -7.53 -2.87 -4.10
CA VAL A 274 -6.74 -4.10 -4.01
C VAL A 274 -6.10 -4.48 -5.34
N GLY A 275 -5.82 -3.48 -6.17
CA GLY A 275 -5.14 -3.59 -7.46
C GLY A 275 -5.96 -3.03 -8.61
N PHE A 276 -5.26 -2.43 -9.55
CA PHE A 276 -5.86 -1.72 -10.70
C PHE A 276 -6.44 -2.65 -11.77
N ASP A 277 -6.17 -3.96 -11.74
CA ASP A 277 -6.87 -5.00 -12.52
C ASP A 277 -7.49 -6.03 -11.57
N PRO A 278 -8.72 -5.76 -11.05
CA PRO A 278 -9.35 -6.62 -10.04
C PRO A 278 -9.54 -8.07 -10.48
N TYR A 279 -9.73 -8.28 -11.78
CA TYR A 279 -9.94 -9.59 -12.41
C TYR A 279 -8.72 -10.06 -13.22
N ALA A 280 -7.54 -9.56 -12.92
CA ALA A 280 -6.29 -9.96 -13.55
C ALA A 280 -6.13 -11.49 -13.64
N PRO A 281 -5.52 -12.02 -14.70
CA PRO A 281 -5.37 -13.48 -14.83
C PRO A 281 -4.52 -14.06 -13.70
N VAL A 282 -4.88 -15.27 -13.29
CA VAL A 282 -3.98 -16.12 -12.48
C VAL A 282 -3.15 -16.95 -13.43
N VAL A 283 -1.83 -16.79 -13.33
CA VAL A 283 -0.86 -17.54 -14.15
C VAL A 283 -0.08 -18.49 -13.27
N VAL A 284 0.00 -19.74 -13.70
CA VAL A 284 0.87 -20.77 -13.10
C VAL A 284 1.85 -21.29 -14.13
N SER A 285 3.08 -21.53 -13.69
CA SER A 285 4.19 -22.02 -14.49
C SER A 285 4.58 -23.41 -14.01
N PHE A 286 4.92 -24.31 -14.92
CA PHE A 286 5.28 -25.69 -14.60
C PHE A 286 6.32 -26.23 -15.58
N PRO A 287 7.04 -27.31 -15.23
CA PRO A 287 7.99 -27.95 -16.14
C PRO A 287 7.33 -28.35 -17.45
N ALA A 288 8.05 -28.19 -18.57
CA ALA A 288 7.56 -28.56 -19.90
C ALA A 288 6.93 -29.95 -19.90
N THR A 289 5.61 -30.01 -20.10
CA THR A 289 4.80 -31.22 -20.02
C THR A 289 4.16 -31.48 -21.37
N THR A 290 4.41 -32.67 -21.96
CA THR A 290 3.97 -33.01 -23.30
C THR A 290 2.90 -34.13 -23.26
N SER A 291 1.71 -33.79 -23.73
CA SER A 291 0.59 -34.75 -23.88
C SER A 291 -0.35 -34.32 -25.00
N ASN A 292 -1.32 -35.17 -25.32
CA ASN A 292 -2.45 -34.78 -26.15
C ASN A 292 -3.67 -34.36 -25.34
N HIS A 293 -3.70 -34.66 -24.03
CA HIS A 293 -4.85 -34.40 -23.19
C HIS A 293 -4.47 -33.81 -21.84
N PHE A 294 -5.05 -32.66 -21.54
CA PHE A 294 -4.92 -31.92 -20.26
C PHE A 294 -6.31 -31.72 -19.66
N ARG A 295 -6.40 -31.71 -18.35
CA ARG A 295 -7.66 -31.56 -17.61
C ARG A 295 -7.53 -30.49 -16.55
N LEU A 296 -8.52 -29.61 -16.49
CA LEU A 296 -8.70 -28.63 -15.41
C LEU A 296 -9.92 -29.02 -14.57
N ILE A 297 -9.77 -29.03 -13.25
CA ILE A 297 -10.86 -29.29 -12.32
C ILE A 297 -11.02 -28.06 -11.43
N PHE A 298 -12.11 -27.34 -11.60
CA PHE A 298 -12.51 -26.23 -10.76
C PHE A 298 -13.40 -26.78 -9.66
N LYS A 299 -12.97 -26.63 -8.40
CA LYS A 299 -13.60 -27.23 -7.22
C LYS A 299 -14.68 -26.32 -6.62
N ASN A 300 -15.83 -26.90 -6.25
CA ASN A 300 -16.90 -26.21 -5.55
C ASN A 300 -17.33 -24.91 -6.25
N THR A 301 -17.62 -24.98 -7.54
CA THR A 301 -17.96 -23.81 -8.36
C THR A 301 -19.33 -23.25 -8.02
N ASN A 302 -19.50 -21.94 -8.26
CA ASN A 302 -20.77 -21.23 -8.07
C ASN A 302 -21.27 -20.70 -9.43
N PRO A 303 -22.55 -20.86 -9.78
CA PRO A 303 -23.12 -20.36 -11.05
C PRO A 303 -23.01 -18.85 -11.27
N GLN A 304 -22.78 -18.07 -10.22
CA GLN A 304 -22.52 -16.63 -10.36
C GLN A 304 -21.09 -16.33 -10.84
N ASN A 305 -20.20 -17.32 -10.75
CA ASN A 305 -18.81 -17.22 -11.22
C ASN A 305 -18.67 -17.81 -12.62
N GLY A 306 -17.54 -17.59 -13.24
CA GLY A 306 -17.26 -18.13 -14.56
C GLY A 306 -15.88 -17.78 -15.08
N LEU A 307 -15.61 -18.18 -16.31
CA LEU A 307 -14.33 -18.03 -16.99
C LEU A 307 -14.49 -17.11 -18.21
N ALA A 308 -13.65 -16.10 -18.31
CA ALA A 308 -13.53 -15.26 -19.50
C ALA A 308 -12.47 -15.80 -20.47
N GLU A 309 -11.33 -16.29 -19.93
CA GLU A 309 -10.24 -16.81 -20.77
C GLU A 309 -9.49 -17.92 -20.04
N VAL A 310 -9.15 -18.98 -20.78
CA VAL A 310 -8.26 -20.05 -20.36
C VAL A 310 -7.21 -20.27 -21.46
N ALA A 311 -5.95 -20.03 -21.16
CA ALA A 311 -4.84 -20.16 -22.08
C ALA A 311 -3.82 -21.18 -21.57
N LEU A 312 -3.87 -22.42 -22.06
CA LEU A 312 -2.81 -23.41 -21.87
C LEU A 312 -1.76 -23.17 -22.97
N ALA A 313 -0.60 -22.65 -22.61
CA ALA A 313 0.38 -22.12 -23.55
C ALA A 313 1.65 -22.98 -23.63
N ALA A 314 2.23 -23.04 -24.83
CA ALA A 314 3.53 -23.65 -25.05
C ALA A 314 4.68 -22.72 -24.63
N SER A 315 4.47 -21.41 -24.57
CA SER A 315 5.44 -20.45 -24.05
C SER A 315 5.49 -20.46 -22.52
N PRO A 316 6.66 -20.28 -21.90
CA PRO A 316 6.76 -20.04 -20.48
C PRO A 316 6.23 -18.64 -20.12
N ARG A 317 5.68 -18.50 -18.93
CA ARG A 317 5.18 -17.23 -18.39
C ARG A 317 5.66 -17.05 -16.96
N VAL A 318 5.87 -15.80 -16.56
CA VAL A 318 6.17 -15.50 -15.17
C VAL A 318 4.93 -15.79 -14.32
N GLU A 319 5.08 -16.71 -13.38
CA GLU A 319 4.00 -17.10 -12.47
C GLU A 319 3.56 -15.92 -11.63
N ARG A 320 2.23 -15.78 -11.46
CA ARG A 320 1.64 -14.71 -10.64
C ARG A 320 2.15 -13.31 -11.01
N PHE A 321 2.45 -13.06 -12.29
CA PHE A 321 2.96 -11.75 -12.70
C PHE A 321 1.99 -10.61 -12.36
N SER A 322 0.69 -10.86 -12.35
CA SER A 322 -0.33 -9.87 -11.97
C SER A 322 -0.16 -9.42 -10.53
N GLU A 323 0.07 -10.35 -9.62
CA GLU A 323 0.33 -10.07 -8.21
C GLU A 323 1.73 -9.45 -8.02
N LYS A 324 2.72 -9.96 -8.74
CA LYS A 324 4.11 -9.49 -8.68
C LYS A 324 4.32 -8.10 -9.27
N THR A 325 3.43 -7.65 -10.18
CA THR A 325 3.40 -6.29 -10.74
C THR A 325 2.46 -5.34 -9.98
N LEU A 326 1.84 -5.79 -8.89
CA LEU A 326 0.84 -5.05 -8.10
C LEU A 326 -0.46 -4.76 -8.88
N ALA A 327 -0.69 -5.41 -10.02
CA ALA A 327 -1.94 -5.28 -10.77
C ALA A 327 -3.12 -5.87 -9.99
N LYS A 328 -2.87 -6.96 -9.28
CA LYS A 328 -3.78 -7.55 -8.29
C LYS A 328 -3.04 -7.77 -6.99
N MET A 329 -3.53 -7.16 -5.93
CA MET A 329 -2.92 -7.27 -4.61
C MET A 329 -3.73 -8.22 -3.71
N HIS A 330 -3.22 -8.48 -2.53
CA HIS A 330 -3.88 -9.36 -1.56
C HIS A 330 -5.30 -8.86 -1.27
N PRO A 331 -6.33 -9.74 -1.30
CA PRO A 331 -7.72 -9.32 -1.22
C PRO A 331 -8.21 -8.98 0.20
N THR A 332 -7.47 -9.38 1.23
CA THR A 332 -7.78 -9.03 2.63
C THR A 332 -7.19 -7.68 3.00
N PRO A 333 -7.66 -7.03 4.07
CA PRO A 333 -7.18 -5.72 4.45
C PRO A 333 -5.66 -5.63 4.60
N LEU A 334 -5.03 -6.59 5.28
CA LEU A 334 -3.58 -6.57 5.56
C LEU A 334 -2.81 -7.63 4.78
N PRO A 335 -1.71 -7.27 4.09
CA PRO A 335 -0.80 -8.25 3.54
C PRO A 335 0.05 -8.88 4.66
N TYR A 336 -0.13 -10.17 4.89
CA TYR A 336 0.67 -10.92 5.84
C TYR A 336 2.08 -11.18 5.30
N TRP A 337 2.98 -11.59 6.18
CA TRP A 337 4.38 -11.90 5.87
C TRP A 337 4.58 -12.73 4.60
N LYS A 338 3.78 -13.77 4.39
CA LYS A 338 3.93 -14.74 3.29
C LYS A 338 3.26 -14.36 1.98
N ASP A 339 2.41 -13.33 1.95
CA ASP A 339 1.51 -13.07 0.82
C ASP A 339 2.23 -12.60 -0.44
N TYR A 340 3.45 -12.08 -0.28
CA TYR A 340 4.31 -11.62 -1.37
C TYR A 340 5.65 -12.38 -1.43
N GLN A 341 5.62 -13.63 -0.93
CA GLN A 341 6.74 -14.56 -1.03
C GLN A 341 6.31 -15.76 -1.85
N TRP A 342 6.94 -15.96 -2.98
CA TRP A 342 6.65 -17.07 -3.90
C TRP A 342 7.83 -18.02 -3.98
N ALA A 343 7.55 -19.32 -4.16
CA ALA A 343 8.57 -20.32 -4.43
C ALA A 343 9.24 -20.05 -5.79
N PRO A 344 10.52 -20.44 -5.97
CA PRO A 344 11.17 -20.38 -7.27
C PRO A 344 10.39 -21.17 -8.32
N GLN A 345 10.31 -20.60 -9.53
CA GLN A 345 9.61 -21.21 -10.67
C GLN A 345 10.56 -22.13 -11.45
N PRO A 346 10.01 -23.11 -12.21
CA PRO A 346 10.80 -23.96 -13.08
C PRO A 346 11.45 -23.16 -14.22
N GLU A 347 12.76 -23.30 -14.41
CA GLU A 347 13.47 -22.67 -15.54
C GLU A 347 13.14 -23.40 -16.86
N PRO A 348 12.87 -22.64 -17.95
CA PRO A 348 12.70 -23.23 -19.27
C PRO A 348 14.00 -23.89 -19.78
N ASN A 349 13.91 -25.15 -20.13
CA ASN A 349 15.07 -25.90 -20.69
C ASN A 349 15.47 -25.40 -22.08
N ASP A 350 14.52 -24.89 -22.88
CA ASP A 350 14.74 -24.35 -24.22
C ASP A 350 14.83 -22.82 -24.17
N LYS A 351 16.05 -22.30 -24.26
CA LYS A 351 16.30 -20.84 -24.24
C LYS A 351 15.71 -20.08 -25.43
N SER A 352 15.33 -20.76 -26.51
CA SER A 352 14.64 -20.11 -27.62
C SER A 352 13.20 -19.69 -27.32
N THR A 353 12.62 -20.21 -26.22
CA THR A 353 11.25 -19.88 -25.78
C THR A 353 11.14 -18.64 -24.89
N VAL A 354 12.28 -18.01 -24.58
CA VAL A 354 12.36 -16.80 -23.75
C VAL A 354 12.93 -15.62 -24.54
N ILE A 355 12.65 -14.39 -24.10
CA ILE A 355 13.18 -13.18 -24.70
C ILE A 355 14.65 -13.00 -24.28
N ASP A 356 15.53 -12.77 -25.23
CA ASP A 356 16.92 -12.38 -24.98
C ASP A 356 17.00 -10.85 -24.78
N ALA A 357 17.28 -10.43 -23.55
CA ALA A 357 17.36 -9.01 -23.19
C ALA A 357 18.33 -8.20 -24.06
N SER A 358 19.42 -8.84 -24.54
CA SER A 358 20.41 -8.19 -25.40
C SER A 358 19.90 -7.88 -26.81
N LYS A 359 18.80 -8.50 -27.22
CA LYS A 359 18.16 -8.29 -28.53
C LYS A 359 16.93 -7.37 -28.48
N VAL A 360 16.60 -6.83 -27.32
CA VAL A 360 15.51 -5.86 -27.17
C VAL A 360 15.99 -4.49 -27.68
N LEU A 361 15.27 -3.94 -28.65
CA LEU A 361 15.57 -2.68 -29.31
C LEU A 361 14.62 -1.59 -28.83
N ASP A 362 15.13 -0.44 -28.43
CA ASP A 362 14.34 0.79 -28.25
C ASP A 362 14.09 1.46 -29.63
N ILE A 363 12.88 1.34 -30.13
CA ILE A 363 12.45 1.95 -31.40
C ILE A 363 11.49 3.13 -31.17
N SER A 364 11.42 3.68 -29.98
CA SER A 364 10.52 4.79 -29.61
C SER A 364 10.68 6.02 -30.50
N LYS A 365 11.91 6.29 -30.98
CA LYS A 365 12.20 7.41 -31.87
C LYS A 365 11.54 7.30 -33.26
N ASN A 366 11.11 6.10 -33.63
CA ASN A 366 10.44 5.81 -34.90
C ASN A 366 8.92 5.99 -34.82
N LEU A 367 8.37 6.26 -33.61
CA LEU A 367 6.97 6.57 -33.40
C LEU A 367 6.72 8.06 -33.60
N SER A 368 5.86 8.42 -34.54
CA SER A 368 5.40 9.80 -34.73
C SER A 368 4.32 10.21 -33.72
N ALA A 369 4.07 11.51 -33.61
CA ALA A 369 3.14 12.06 -32.64
C ALA A 369 1.68 11.56 -32.82
N ASP A 370 1.30 11.17 -34.05
CA ASP A 370 -0.02 10.59 -34.36
C ASP A 370 -0.13 9.09 -33.98
N GLY A 371 0.96 8.49 -33.50
CA GLY A 371 1.06 7.08 -33.15
C GLY A 371 1.45 6.14 -34.30
N THR A 372 1.88 6.69 -35.46
CA THR A 372 2.38 5.88 -36.58
C THR A 372 3.83 5.49 -36.36
N LEU A 373 4.11 4.18 -36.31
CA LEU A 373 5.45 3.63 -36.24
C LEU A 373 5.98 3.41 -37.66
N THR A 374 7.18 3.96 -37.98
CA THR A 374 7.92 3.67 -39.23
C THR A 374 9.24 3.02 -38.90
N TRP A 375 9.37 1.71 -39.19
CA TRP A 375 10.55 0.92 -38.79
C TRP A 375 10.92 -0.12 -39.88
N ASN A 376 12.21 -0.19 -40.19
CA ASN A 376 12.74 -1.27 -41.02
C ASN A 376 12.88 -2.54 -40.15
N VAL A 377 11.94 -3.47 -40.30
CA VAL A 377 11.92 -4.73 -39.56
C VAL A 377 13.05 -5.63 -40.12
N PRO A 378 13.97 -6.11 -39.28
CA PRO A 378 14.99 -7.06 -39.72
C PRO A 378 14.37 -8.41 -40.13
N GLU A 379 15.14 -9.29 -40.79
CA GLU A 379 14.71 -10.65 -41.12
C GLU A 379 14.29 -11.43 -39.88
N GLY A 380 13.23 -12.22 -39.99
CA GLY A 380 12.65 -13.06 -38.95
C GLY A 380 11.32 -12.57 -38.40
N ASP A 381 10.85 -13.24 -37.36
CA ASP A 381 9.60 -12.90 -36.68
C ASP A 381 9.91 -11.99 -35.48
N TRP A 382 9.19 -10.88 -35.37
CA TRP A 382 9.41 -9.85 -34.36
C TRP A 382 8.13 -9.50 -33.60
N VAL A 383 8.27 -9.14 -32.34
CA VAL A 383 7.23 -8.54 -31.53
C VAL A 383 7.52 -7.05 -31.36
N ILE A 384 6.55 -6.20 -31.64
CA ILE A 384 6.54 -4.78 -31.33
C ILE A 384 5.66 -4.59 -30.10
N LEU A 385 6.23 -4.04 -29.03
CA LEU A 385 5.51 -3.76 -27.78
C LEU A 385 5.49 -2.24 -27.55
N ARG A 386 4.29 -1.64 -27.63
CA ARG A 386 4.06 -0.23 -27.28
C ARG A 386 3.64 -0.16 -25.83
N THR A 387 4.50 0.37 -24.97
CA THR A 387 4.20 0.55 -23.54
C THR A 387 3.80 1.99 -23.24
N GLY A 388 2.89 2.15 -22.32
CA GLY A 388 2.47 3.46 -21.81
C GLY A 388 1.86 3.32 -20.42
N MET A 389 1.67 4.43 -19.75
CA MET A 389 1.05 4.46 -18.43
C MET A 389 -0.33 5.12 -18.46
N THR A 390 -1.18 4.64 -17.56
CA THR A 390 -2.56 5.06 -17.41
C THR A 390 -2.93 5.16 -15.92
N PRO A 391 -3.90 6.03 -15.54
CA PRO A 391 -4.39 6.08 -14.17
C PRO A 391 -4.94 4.73 -13.67
N THR A 392 -4.71 4.42 -12.40
CA THR A 392 -5.31 3.24 -11.74
C THR A 392 -6.83 3.34 -11.61
N GLY A 393 -7.37 4.55 -11.72
CA GLY A 393 -8.79 4.82 -11.51
C GLY A 393 -9.18 5.06 -10.05
N THR A 394 -8.28 4.81 -9.10
CA THR A 394 -8.54 5.00 -7.68
C THR A 394 -8.76 6.46 -7.34
N LYS A 395 -9.75 6.72 -6.48
CA LYS A 395 -10.14 8.05 -6.01
C LYS A 395 -10.09 8.14 -4.50
N ASN A 396 -9.87 9.35 -3.97
CA ASN A 396 -9.94 9.57 -2.53
C ASN A 396 -11.33 9.21 -2.01
N SER A 397 -11.37 8.54 -0.86
CA SER A 397 -12.60 8.01 -0.27
C SER A 397 -12.50 7.85 1.26
N PRO A 398 -13.64 7.75 1.96
CA PRO A 398 -14.95 8.20 1.48
C PRO A 398 -15.03 9.73 1.54
N ALA A 399 -15.33 10.38 0.42
CA ALA A 399 -15.37 11.84 0.30
C ALA A 399 -16.72 12.30 -0.29
N SER A 400 -17.10 13.55 0.01
CA SER A 400 -18.27 14.17 -0.62
C SER A 400 -18.05 14.27 -2.13
N PRO A 401 -19.13 14.20 -2.95
CA PRO A 401 -18.99 14.13 -4.42
C PRO A 401 -18.14 15.27 -5.03
N GLU A 402 -18.33 16.51 -4.55
CA GLU A 402 -17.58 17.68 -5.00
C GLU A 402 -16.11 17.70 -4.60
N ALA A 403 -15.73 16.90 -3.62
CA ALA A 403 -14.38 16.77 -3.10
C ALA A 403 -13.69 15.47 -3.53
N THR A 404 -14.35 14.67 -4.37
CA THR A 404 -13.82 13.41 -4.89
C THR A 404 -13.03 13.64 -6.18
N GLY A 405 -11.83 13.06 -6.26
CA GLY A 405 -10.97 13.08 -7.45
C GLY A 405 -9.96 11.94 -7.45
N TYR A 406 -9.03 11.95 -8.38
CA TYR A 406 -7.98 10.92 -8.42
C TYR A 406 -7.06 10.99 -7.21
N GLU A 407 -6.56 9.83 -6.80
CA GLU A 407 -5.41 9.73 -5.92
C GLU A 407 -4.14 10.17 -6.66
N VAL A 408 -3.31 10.99 -6.01
CA VAL A 408 -2.07 11.50 -6.58
C VAL A 408 -1.00 10.42 -6.70
N ASP A 409 -0.15 10.51 -7.70
CA ASP A 409 1.03 9.66 -7.87
C ASP A 409 1.95 9.71 -6.64
N LYS A 410 1.98 8.62 -5.88
CA LYS A 410 2.74 8.49 -4.64
C LYS A 410 4.23 8.19 -4.87
N MET A 411 4.64 8.03 -6.13
CA MET A 411 6.03 7.80 -6.51
C MET A 411 6.71 9.07 -7.03
N SER A 412 6.09 10.25 -6.86
CA SER A 412 6.61 11.53 -7.31
C SER A 412 6.49 12.60 -6.24
N LYS A 413 7.64 12.96 -5.63
CA LYS A 413 7.72 14.03 -4.63
C LYS A 413 7.17 15.37 -5.13
N GLU A 414 7.39 15.69 -6.42
CA GLU A 414 6.86 16.90 -7.06
C GLU A 414 5.33 16.91 -7.09
N LEU A 415 4.71 15.77 -7.43
CA LEU A 415 3.26 15.66 -7.48
C LEU A 415 2.62 15.68 -6.08
N ILE A 416 3.33 15.14 -5.07
CA ILE A 416 2.92 15.27 -3.66
C ILE A 416 2.95 16.74 -3.22
N GLU A 417 3.96 17.50 -3.61
CA GLU A 417 4.01 18.95 -3.34
C GLU A 417 2.85 19.70 -4.02
N LYS A 418 2.50 19.35 -5.25
CA LYS A 418 1.31 19.91 -5.95
C LYS A 418 0.01 19.57 -5.22
N HIS A 419 -0.13 18.31 -4.77
CA HIS A 419 -1.28 17.88 -3.98
C HIS A 419 -1.39 18.67 -2.67
N PHE A 420 -0.29 18.83 -1.94
CA PHE A 420 -0.25 19.62 -0.71
C PHE A 420 -0.79 21.04 -0.94
N TYR A 421 -0.35 21.73 -1.99
CA TYR A 421 -0.86 23.06 -2.32
C TYR A 421 -2.31 23.06 -2.78
N GLY A 422 -2.80 21.98 -3.39
CA GLY A 422 -4.19 21.83 -3.81
C GLY A 422 -5.17 21.69 -2.65
N HIS A 423 -4.71 21.22 -1.48
CA HIS A 423 -5.54 21.04 -0.29
C HIS A 423 -5.01 21.83 0.92
N ILE A 424 -3.97 21.35 1.56
CA ILE A 424 -3.40 21.98 2.79
C ILE A 424 -2.98 23.43 2.52
N GLY A 425 -2.39 23.69 1.36
CA GLY A 425 -2.00 25.05 0.95
C GLY A 425 -3.17 26.01 0.86
N GLU A 426 -4.39 25.56 0.52
CA GLU A 426 -5.57 26.42 0.52
C GLU A 426 -6.00 26.83 1.94
N PHE A 427 -5.84 25.98 2.97
CA PHE A 427 -6.02 26.38 4.38
C PHE A 427 -5.02 27.48 4.78
N LEU A 428 -3.77 27.29 4.41
CA LEU A 428 -2.70 28.26 4.72
C LEU A 428 -2.92 29.61 4.03
N LYS A 429 -3.48 29.60 2.81
CA LYS A 429 -3.75 30.78 2.00
C LYS A 429 -5.01 31.54 2.46
N ARG A 430 -6.09 30.82 2.78
CA ARG A 430 -7.42 31.41 3.04
C ARG A 430 -7.61 31.86 4.46
N ILE A 431 -7.01 31.17 5.43
CA ILE A 431 -7.21 31.46 6.85
C ILE A 431 -6.06 32.34 7.36
N PRO A 432 -6.33 33.51 7.97
CA PRO A 432 -5.29 34.36 8.54
C PRO A 432 -4.42 33.62 9.55
N GLU A 433 -3.12 33.86 9.54
CA GLU A 433 -2.15 33.19 10.40
C GLU A 433 -2.48 33.36 11.90
N ALA A 434 -2.96 34.53 12.29
CA ALA A 434 -3.36 34.78 13.68
C ALA A 434 -4.50 33.88 14.15
N ASP A 435 -5.42 33.50 13.25
CA ASP A 435 -6.61 32.71 13.56
C ASP A 435 -6.35 31.19 13.40
N ARG A 436 -5.23 30.79 12.76
CA ARG A 436 -4.87 29.37 12.55
C ARG A 436 -3.63 28.91 13.30
N LYS A 437 -3.24 29.58 14.37
CA LYS A 437 -2.07 29.19 15.18
C LYS A 437 -2.15 27.78 15.75
N CYS A 438 -3.36 27.30 15.94
CA CYS A 438 -3.65 25.92 16.38
C CYS A 438 -3.35 24.86 15.32
N PHE A 439 -3.34 25.18 14.01
CA PHE A 439 -3.09 24.22 12.95
C PHE A 439 -1.60 23.86 12.90
N LYS A 440 -1.28 22.61 13.28
CA LYS A 440 0.10 22.13 13.45
C LYS A 440 0.40 20.86 12.68
N VAL A 441 -0.61 20.04 12.33
CA VAL A 441 -0.39 18.67 11.89
C VAL A 441 -1.12 18.40 10.57
N VAL A 442 -0.40 17.80 9.62
CA VAL A 442 -0.99 17.17 8.43
C VAL A 442 -1.15 15.70 8.72
N VAL A 443 -2.38 15.21 8.61
CA VAL A 443 -2.77 13.86 9.02
C VAL A 443 -2.86 12.93 7.82
N GLN A 444 -2.18 11.80 7.91
CA GLN A 444 -2.29 10.67 6.98
C GLN A 444 -2.85 9.49 7.76
N ASP A 445 -4.08 9.11 7.45
CA ASP A 445 -4.75 7.95 8.01
C ASP A 445 -4.24 6.64 7.40
N SER A 446 -4.87 5.50 7.58
CA SER A 446 -4.46 4.22 6.99
C SER A 446 -4.36 4.29 5.47
N TYR A 447 -3.37 3.59 4.91
CA TYR A 447 -3.24 3.47 3.46
C TYR A 447 -4.28 2.50 2.92
N GLU A 448 -5.20 2.97 2.06
CA GLU A 448 -6.32 2.16 1.55
C GLU A 448 -6.55 2.33 0.03
N GLN A 449 -5.47 2.58 -0.75
CA GLN A 449 -5.62 3.03 -2.14
C GLN A 449 -5.05 2.10 -3.20
N GLY A 450 -4.58 0.93 -2.81
CA GLY A 450 -4.01 -0.02 -3.76
C GLY A 450 -2.64 0.37 -4.29
N GLY A 451 -2.12 -0.46 -5.18
CA GLY A 451 -0.81 -0.27 -5.79
C GLY A 451 -0.84 0.63 -7.02
N GLN A 452 0.31 1.23 -7.29
CA GLN A 452 0.75 1.73 -8.58
C GLN A 452 2.08 1.09 -8.90
N ASN A 453 2.47 0.99 -10.17
CA ASN A 453 3.74 0.35 -10.52
C ASN A 453 4.57 1.13 -11.54
N PHE A 454 4.15 2.34 -11.88
CA PHE A 454 4.90 3.20 -12.81
C PHE A 454 4.69 4.69 -12.52
N THR A 455 5.71 5.50 -12.85
CA THR A 455 5.73 6.96 -12.77
C THR A 455 6.67 7.52 -13.84
N ASP A 456 6.62 8.83 -14.12
CA ASP A 456 7.44 9.47 -15.15
C ASP A 456 8.95 9.23 -15.00
N SER A 457 9.45 9.20 -13.77
CA SER A 457 10.89 9.00 -13.50
C SER A 457 11.29 7.52 -13.37
N PHE A 458 10.37 6.56 -13.48
CA PHE A 458 10.57 5.16 -13.10
C PHE A 458 11.84 4.52 -13.71
N LEU A 459 12.01 4.59 -15.02
CA LEU A 459 13.17 3.95 -15.70
C LEU A 459 14.52 4.54 -15.24
N LYS A 460 14.54 5.86 -14.99
CA LYS A 460 15.72 6.54 -14.47
C LYS A 460 16.02 6.11 -13.05
N ASP A 461 15.00 6.15 -12.18
CA ASP A 461 15.15 5.83 -10.77
C ASP A 461 15.52 4.36 -10.57
N PHE A 462 14.94 3.45 -11.36
CA PHE A 462 15.27 2.03 -11.37
C PHE A 462 16.75 1.81 -11.68
N LYS A 463 17.23 2.42 -12.78
CA LYS A 463 18.64 2.30 -13.19
C LYS A 463 19.60 2.88 -12.16
N GLN A 464 19.24 3.99 -11.52
CA GLN A 464 20.06 4.59 -10.47
C GLN A 464 20.10 3.73 -9.20
N THR A 465 18.99 3.07 -8.86
CA THR A 465 18.88 2.26 -7.64
C THR A 465 19.57 0.90 -7.80
N TYR A 466 19.39 0.22 -8.93
CA TYR A 466 19.82 -1.17 -9.11
C TYR A 466 21.02 -1.35 -10.06
N GLY A 467 21.43 -0.28 -10.75
CA GLY A 467 22.63 -0.31 -11.62
C GLY A 467 22.44 -0.98 -12.99
N TYR A 468 21.21 -1.43 -13.32
CA TYR A 468 20.90 -1.99 -14.63
C TYR A 468 19.66 -1.34 -15.26
N ASP A 469 19.47 -1.55 -16.57
CA ASP A 469 18.39 -0.92 -17.33
C ASP A 469 17.11 -1.76 -17.24
N ALA A 470 15.98 -1.14 -16.85
CA ALA A 470 14.69 -1.79 -16.82
C ALA A 470 14.06 -1.98 -18.21
N LEU A 471 14.53 -1.24 -19.24
CA LEU A 471 13.91 -1.24 -20.56
C LEU A 471 13.81 -2.64 -21.20
N PRO A 472 14.84 -3.51 -21.19
CA PRO A 472 14.73 -4.85 -21.73
C PRO A 472 13.73 -5.76 -21.00
N TYR A 473 13.38 -5.40 -19.77
CA TYR A 473 12.47 -6.16 -18.91
C TYR A 473 11.01 -5.66 -18.94
N LEU A 474 10.70 -4.63 -19.75
CA LEU A 474 9.32 -4.17 -19.88
C LEU A 474 8.33 -5.27 -20.32
N PRO A 475 8.71 -6.29 -21.13
CA PRO A 475 7.81 -7.41 -21.45
C PRO A 475 7.36 -8.23 -20.21
N VAL A 476 8.13 -8.20 -19.11
CA VAL A 476 7.80 -8.92 -17.86
C VAL A 476 6.52 -8.39 -17.22
N TYR A 477 6.17 -7.12 -17.44
CA TYR A 477 4.86 -6.57 -17.00
C TYR A 477 3.67 -7.28 -17.65
N GLN A 478 3.89 -7.95 -18.80
CA GLN A 478 2.89 -8.75 -19.50
C GLN A 478 3.06 -10.26 -19.23
N GLY A 479 3.86 -10.61 -18.23
CA GLY A 479 4.15 -12.01 -17.86
C GLY A 479 5.10 -12.73 -18.82
N LYS A 480 5.77 -12.03 -19.75
CA LYS A 480 6.78 -12.64 -20.63
C LYS A 480 8.08 -12.89 -19.85
N VAL A 481 8.74 -14.01 -20.14
CA VAL A 481 10.01 -14.35 -19.53
C VAL A 481 11.16 -13.72 -20.31
N VAL A 482 12.03 -12.98 -19.62
CA VAL A 482 13.23 -12.34 -20.19
C VAL A 482 14.48 -12.96 -19.59
N ASN A 483 15.38 -13.47 -20.42
CA ASN A 483 16.59 -14.22 -20.11
C ASN A 483 16.34 -15.56 -19.37
N SER A 484 15.59 -15.53 -18.27
CA SER A 484 15.23 -16.67 -17.45
C SER A 484 14.06 -16.33 -16.53
N GLU A 485 13.41 -17.33 -15.95
CA GLU A 485 12.39 -17.12 -14.92
C GLU A 485 12.99 -16.39 -13.71
N GLN A 486 14.16 -16.82 -13.26
CA GLN A 486 14.86 -16.19 -12.14
C GLN A 486 15.19 -14.71 -12.42
N ALA A 487 15.65 -14.37 -13.63
CA ALA A 487 15.97 -12.99 -13.98
C ALA A 487 14.70 -12.10 -14.01
N SER A 488 13.60 -12.64 -14.55
CA SER A 488 12.32 -11.95 -14.60
C SER A 488 11.72 -11.75 -13.20
N ASP A 489 11.82 -12.76 -12.34
CA ASP A 489 11.31 -12.71 -10.97
C ASP A 489 12.11 -11.72 -10.10
N ARG A 490 13.45 -11.66 -10.27
CA ARG A 490 14.32 -10.67 -9.63
C ARG A 490 14.00 -9.25 -10.08
N PHE A 491 13.73 -9.04 -11.38
CA PHE A 491 13.28 -7.75 -11.88
C PHE A 491 11.96 -7.32 -11.20
N LEU A 492 11.00 -8.23 -11.06
CA LEU A 492 9.73 -7.95 -10.37
C LEU A 492 9.90 -7.73 -8.86
N TRP A 493 10.88 -8.37 -8.24
CA TRP A 493 11.26 -8.08 -6.86
C TRP A 493 11.82 -6.66 -6.72
N ASP A 494 12.77 -6.27 -7.61
CA ASP A 494 13.33 -4.92 -7.67
C ASP A 494 12.25 -3.86 -7.94
N LEU A 495 11.29 -4.16 -8.83
CA LEU A 495 10.14 -3.30 -9.10
C LEU A 495 9.34 -3.03 -7.83
N ARG A 496 8.90 -4.10 -7.13
CA ARG A 496 8.11 -3.95 -5.90
C ARG A 496 8.88 -3.21 -4.81
N ARG A 497 10.17 -3.48 -4.70
CA ARG A 497 11.04 -2.77 -3.74
C ARG A 497 11.18 -1.29 -4.09
N LEU A 498 11.35 -0.94 -5.37
CA LEU A 498 11.39 0.46 -5.81
C LEU A 498 10.07 1.18 -5.51
N VAL A 499 8.93 0.55 -5.80
CA VAL A 499 7.61 1.10 -5.44
C VAL A 499 7.52 1.34 -3.94
N ALA A 500 7.87 0.35 -3.12
CA ALA A 500 7.85 0.45 -1.67
C ALA A 500 8.73 1.60 -1.16
N ASN A 501 9.95 1.74 -1.69
CA ASN A 501 10.87 2.82 -1.36
C ASN A 501 10.28 4.19 -1.74
N LYS A 502 9.76 4.34 -2.96
CA LYS A 502 9.20 5.62 -3.42
C LYS A 502 7.96 6.00 -2.61
N VAL A 503 7.09 5.06 -2.27
CA VAL A 503 5.94 5.34 -1.41
C VAL A 503 6.38 5.75 0.00
N ALA A 504 7.44 5.20 0.55
CA ALA A 504 7.97 5.65 1.82
C ALA A 504 8.64 7.05 1.72
N TYR A 505 9.60 7.21 0.79
CA TYR A 505 10.45 8.40 0.75
C TYR A 505 9.84 9.56 -0.05
N ASP A 506 9.21 9.29 -1.20
CA ASP A 506 8.69 10.35 -2.06
C ASP A 506 7.29 10.78 -1.62
N TYR A 507 6.44 9.84 -1.17
CA TYR A 507 5.12 10.17 -0.65
C TYR A 507 5.19 10.65 0.80
N VAL A 508 5.45 9.77 1.77
CA VAL A 508 5.43 10.15 3.19
C VAL A 508 6.54 11.15 3.49
N GLY A 509 7.77 10.85 3.08
CA GLY A 509 8.90 11.76 3.24
C GLY A 509 8.71 13.08 2.48
N GLY A 510 8.15 13.03 1.28
CA GLY A 510 7.83 14.23 0.49
C GLY A 510 6.79 15.13 1.16
N LEU A 511 5.72 14.53 1.70
CA LEU A 511 4.70 15.27 2.43
C LEU A 511 5.26 15.88 3.73
N ARG A 512 6.08 15.13 4.48
CA ARG A 512 6.80 15.66 5.64
C ARG A 512 7.65 16.89 5.26
N ASP A 513 8.45 16.76 4.21
CA ASP A 513 9.39 17.81 3.81
C ASP A 513 8.67 19.09 3.39
N ILE A 514 7.53 18.99 2.67
CA ILE A 514 6.74 20.18 2.32
C ILE A 514 6.02 20.74 3.54
N SER A 515 5.52 19.90 4.45
CA SER A 515 4.87 20.33 5.69
C SER A 515 5.85 21.12 6.56
N HIS A 516 7.09 20.65 6.71
CA HIS A 516 8.13 21.35 7.46
C HIS A 516 8.46 22.75 6.89
N LYS A 517 8.44 22.93 5.56
CA LYS A 517 8.63 24.26 4.94
C LYS A 517 7.56 25.27 5.39
N HIS A 518 6.41 24.79 5.84
CA HIS A 518 5.29 25.59 6.32
C HIS A 518 5.11 25.57 7.84
N GLY A 519 6.09 25.02 8.59
CA GLY A 519 6.04 24.93 10.06
C GLY A 519 5.00 23.93 10.60
N LEU A 520 4.60 22.96 9.77
CA LEU A 520 3.71 21.88 10.12
C LEU A 520 4.49 20.57 10.31
N THR A 521 3.98 19.69 11.15
CA THR A 521 4.44 18.30 11.28
C THR A 521 3.49 17.34 10.58
N THR A 522 3.93 16.09 10.41
CA THR A 522 3.10 15.01 9.87
C THR A 522 2.78 13.97 10.94
N TRP A 523 1.58 13.45 10.90
CA TRP A 523 1.13 12.32 11.68
C TRP A 523 0.65 11.23 10.71
N LEU A 524 1.00 9.96 10.96
CA LEU A 524 0.78 8.85 10.04
C LEU A 524 0.37 7.58 10.78
N GLU A 525 -0.66 6.93 10.31
CA GLU A 525 -0.83 5.52 10.56
C GLU A 525 0.17 4.72 9.74
N CYS A 526 1.12 4.08 10.44
CA CYS A 526 2.26 3.44 9.76
C CYS A 526 1.94 2.05 9.22
N TYR A 527 0.69 1.74 9.03
CA TYR A 527 0.18 0.54 8.39
C TYR A 527 -0.74 0.92 7.23
N GLY A 528 -1.19 -0.06 6.47
CA GLY A 528 -2.19 0.13 5.42
C GLY A 528 -3.04 -1.11 5.28
N HIS A 529 -4.32 -0.87 5.05
CA HIS A 529 -5.27 -1.88 4.60
C HIS A 529 -5.25 -1.93 3.05
N TRP A 530 -6.14 -2.63 2.43
CA TRP A 530 -6.52 -2.52 1.03
C TRP A 530 -5.40 -2.13 0.05
N GLY A 531 -4.46 -3.06 -0.19
CA GLY A 531 -3.45 -2.89 -1.23
C GLY A 531 -2.30 -1.96 -0.85
N PHE A 532 -1.88 -1.96 0.40
CA PHE A 532 -0.69 -1.25 0.85
C PHE A 532 0.57 -1.72 0.10
N PRO A 533 1.29 -0.85 -0.63
CA PRO A 533 2.36 -1.29 -1.53
C PRO A 533 3.78 -1.17 -0.92
N SER A 534 3.92 -0.69 0.32
CA SER A 534 5.21 -0.39 0.93
C SER A 534 5.61 -1.40 2.02
N GLU A 535 6.61 -1.05 2.82
CA GLU A 535 7.07 -1.78 4.00
C GLU A 535 6.83 -0.90 5.24
N PHE A 536 6.07 -1.41 6.20
CA PHE A 536 5.49 -0.63 7.29
C PHE A 536 6.48 0.14 8.17
N LEU A 537 7.66 -0.42 8.47
CA LEU A 537 8.66 0.27 9.31
C LEU A 537 9.32 1.41 8.55
N MET A 538 9.73 1.17 7.30
CA MET A 538 10.31 2.21 6.46
C MET A 538 9.31 3.33 6.16
N TYR A 539 8.06 2.96 5.87
CA TYR A 539 6.95 3.88 5.62
C TYR A 539 6.69 4.77 6.83
N GLY A 540 6.52 4.19 8.03
CA GLY A 540 6.32 4.92 9.27
C GLY A 540 7.55 5.75 9.69
N GLY A 541 8.74 5.26 9.38
CA GLY A 541 10.00 5.97 9.67
C GLY A 541 10.08 7.37 9.06
N GLN A 542 9.37 7.61 7.95
CA GLN A 542 9.42 8.88 7.22
C GLN A 542 8.47 9.97 7.75
N SER A 543 7.50 9.66 8.61
CA SER A 543 6.63 10.66 9.26
C SER A 543 7.22 11.19 10.57
N ASP A 544 6.75 12.34 11.07
CA ASP A 544 7.17 12.86 12.37
C ASP A 544 6.54 12.07 13.52
N GLU A 545 5.24 11.89 13.49
CA GLU A 545 4.48 11.07 14.44
C GLU A 545 3.90 9.84 13.75
N ILE A 546 3.73 8.76 14.50
CA ILE A 546 3.24 7.49 14.00
C ILE A 546 2.10 6.98 14.86
N SER A 547 1.25 6.18 14.24
CA SER A 547 0.09 5.57 14.86
C SER A 547 -0.13 4.13 14.38
N GLY A 548 -0.68 3.32 15.28
CA GLY A 548 -1.43 2.13 14.95
C GLY A 548 -2.93 2.40 15.03
N GLU A 549 -3.71 1.35 15.13
CA GLU A 549 -5.16 1.38 15.30
C GLU A 549 -5.59 0.20 16.16
N PHE A 550 -6.66 0.36 16.94
CA PHE A 550 -7.37 -0.77 17.54
C PHE A 550 -8.86 -0.49 17.73
N TRP A 551 -9.62 -1.54 17.55
CA TRP A 551 -11.06 -1.50 17.79
C TRP A 551 -11.40 -1.94 19.23
N SER A 552 -12.50 -1.44 19.74
CA SER A 552 -13.01 -1.84 21.07
C SER A 552 -13.33 -3.33 21.14
N GLU A 553 -13.75 -3.90 20.02
CA GLU A 553 -14.03 -5.33 19.85
C GLU A 553 -13.22 -5.94 18.69
N GLY A 554 -13.15 -7.27 18.66
CA GLY A 554 -12.48 -8.02 17.61
C GLY A 554 -10.97 -8.07 17.76
N GLU A 555 -10.26 -8.37 16.67
CA GLU A 555 -8.81 -8.62 16.68
C GLU A 555 -7.97 -7.48 16.09
N LEU A 556 -8.60 -6.51 15.43
CA LEU A 556 -7.90 -5.39 14.84
C LEU A 556 -7.15 -4.60 15.91
N GLY A 557 -5.88 -4.34 15.67
CA GLY A 557 -4.93 -3.76 16.61
C GLY A 557 -3.73 -4.65 16.94
N ASN A 558 -3.81 -5.96 16.72
CA ASN A 558 -2.71 -6.88 17.01
C ASN A 558 -1.50 -6.68 16.09
N ILE A 559 -1.76 -6.40 14.80
CA ILE A 559 -0.73 -6.14 13.78
C ILE A 559 -0.39 -4.66 13.76
N GLU A 560 -1.39 -3.81 13.70
CA GLU A 560 -1.31 -2.35 13.52
C GLU A 560 -0.52 -1.69 14.66
N ASN A 561 -0.84 -2.02 15.91
CA ASN A 561 -0.12 -1.45 17.04
C ASN A 561 1.29 -2.01 17.18
N ARG A 562 1.52 -3.29 16.86
CA ARG A 562 2.88 -3.84 16.83
C ARG A 562 3.74 -3.20 15.74
N ALA A 563 3.15 -2.88 14.60
CA ALA A 563 3.81 -2.12 13.53
C ALA A 563 4.23 -0.73 14.04
N ALA A 564 3.29 0.01 14.65
CA ALA A 564 3.54 1.35 15.18
C ALA A 564 4.59 1.35 16.30
N THR A 565 4.47 0.45 17.28
CA THR A 565 5.40 0.42 18.41
C THR A 565 6.81 0.06 17.98
N SER A 566 6.97 -0.98 17.15
CA SER A 566 8.29 -1.33 16.61
C SER A 566 8.88 -0.18 15.79
N CYS A 567 8.09 0.46 14.92
CA CYS A 567 8.52 1.61 14.15
C CYS A 567 8.99 2.76 15.07
N GLY A 568 8.21 3.12 16.09
CA GLY A 568 8.58 4.16 17.05
C GLY A 568 9.89 3.86 17.76
N HIS A 569 10.04 2.65 18.26
CA HIS A 569 11.23 2.24 19.01
C HIS A 569 12.49 2.25 18.14
N ILE A 570 12.45 1.71 16.92
CA ILE A 570 13.66 1.62 16.08
C ILE A 570 14.05 2.95 15.42
N TYR A 571 13.10 3.86 15.20
CA TYR A 571 13.37 5.19 14.66
C TYR A 571 13.48 6.29 15.73
N GLY A 572 13.38 5.92 17.02
CA GLY A 572 13.56 6.85 18.14
C GLY A 572 12.44 7.88 18.30
N LYS A 573 11.21 7.53 17.92
CA LYS A 573 10.03 8.38 18.07
C LYS A 573 9.45 8.23 19.48
N ASN A 574 9.34 9.35 20.20
CA ASN A 574 8.91 9.33 21.60
C ASN A 574 7.39 9.19 21.77
N ARG A 575 6.61 9.66 20.80
CA ARG A 575 5.15 9.55 20.79
C ARG A 575 4.72 8.49 19.77
N ILE A 576 4.03 7.48 20.27
CA ILE A 576 3.50 6.37 19.49
C ILE A 576 2.01 6.31 19.73
N SER A 577 1.25 6.79 18.75
CA SER A 577 -0.20 6.88 18.84
C SER A 577 -0.90 5.58 18.47
N ALA A 578 -2.17 5.49 18.81
CA ALA A 578 -3.11 4.61 18.14
C ALA A 578 -4.43 5.35 17.94
N GLU A 579 -5.04 5.18 16.77
CA GLU A 579 -6.49 5.35 16.63
C GLU A 579 -7.14 4.38 17.61
N SER A 580 -7.83 4.92 18.60
CA SER A 580 -8.15 4.17 19.80
C SER A 580 -9.66 4.01 19.96
N ASN A 581 -10.07 2.74 20.17
CA ASN A 581 -11.44 2.38 20.49
C ASN A 581 -12.45 2.59 19.37
N THR A 582 -12.04 2.50 18.12
CA THR A 582 -12.95 2.34 16.98
C THR A 582 -13.89 1.17 17.25
N CYS A 583 -15.11 1.23 16.79
CA CYS A 583 -16.11 0.18 17.02
C CYS A 583 -17.06 0.05 15.83
N GLY A 584 -17.63 -1.13 15.66
CA GLY A 584 -18.69 -1.37 14.69
C GLY A 584 -20.01 -1.60 15.38
N LEU A 585 -21.12 -1.10 14.80
CA LEU A 585 -22.47 -1.32 15.27
C LEU A 585 -22.75 -0.88 16.73
N ASN A 586 -23.99 -0.94 17.19
CA ASN A 586 -24.43 -0.61 18.55
C ASN A 586 -23.84 0.70 19.09
N PRO A 587 -24.11 1.85 18.43
CA PRO A 587 -23.66 3.15 18.89
C PRO A 587 -24.20 3.46 20.30
N PHE A 588 -23.45 4.25 21.08
CA PHE A 588 -23.74 4.62 22.46
C PHE A 588 -23.77 3.47 23.48
N ALA A 589 -23.35 2.26 23.10
CA ALA A 589 -23.31 1.11 23.99
C ALA A 589 -22.08 1.08 24.91
N ARG A 590 -21.03 1.82 24.55
CA ARG A 590 -19.74 1.77 25.23
C ARG A 590 -19.53 2.98 26.14
N TYR A 591 -18.76 2.77 27.19
CA TYR A 591 -18.38 3.80 28.17
C TYR A 591 -16.97 3.52 28.70
N PRO A 592 -16.29 4.46 29.35
CA PRO A 592 -14.90 4.33 29.77
C PRO A 592 -14.55 3.04 30.51
N GLY A 593 -15.45 2.53 31.38
CA GLY A 593 -15.24 1.29 32.11
C GLY A 593 -15.12 0.04 31.23
N VAL A 594 -15.80 0.03 30.07
CA VAL A 594 -15.74 -1.09 29.12
C VAL A 594 -14.49 -0.98 28.22
N ILE A 595 -14.21 0.22 27.69
CA ILE A 595 -13.12 0.40 26.72
C ILE A 595 -11.73 0.45 27.37
N LYS A 596 -11.63 0.81 28.65
CA LYS A 596 -10.36 0.98 29.36
C LYS A 596 -9.48 -0.27 29.32
N GLN A 597 -10.05 -1.44 29.56
CA GLN A 597 -9.27 -2.69 29.61
C GLN A 597 -8.55 -2.97 28.26
N ARG A 598 -9.23 -2.69 27.16
CA ARG A 598 -8.64 -2.87 25.80
C ARG A 598 -7.52 -1.86 25.56
N GLY A 599 -7.72 -0.61 25.94
CA GLY A 599 -6.69 0.45 25.85
C GLY A 599 -5.47 0.11 26.72
N ASP A 600 -5.66 -0.35 27.95
CA ASP A 600 -4.59 -0.74 28.87
C ASP A 600 -3.69 -1.85 28.30
N ARG A 601 -4.28 -2.78 27.57
CA ARG A 601 -3.50 -3.81 26.86
C ARG A 601 -2.50 -3.18 25.89
N PHE A 602 -2.95 -2.25 25.05
CA PHE A 602 -2.08 -1.62 24.04
C PHE A 602 -1.08 -0.64 24.65
N PHE A 603 -1.39 -0.03 25.78
CA PHE A 603 -0.41 0.69 26.59
C PHE A 603 0.73 -0.24 27.04
N ALA A 604 0.41 -1.45 27.50
CA ALA A 604 1.43 -2.46 27.86
C ALA A 604 2.22 -2.96 26.64
N GLU A 605 1.71 -2.82 25.43
CA GLU A 605 2.37 -3.20 24.18
C GLU A 605 3.18 -2.04 23.55
N GLY A 606 3.20 -0.84 24.18
CA GLY A 606 4.05 0.29 23.80
C GLY A 606 3.33 1.51 23.20
N ILE A 607 2.02 1.47 23.02
CA ILE A 607 1.24 2.68 22.67
C ILE A 607 1.30 3.63 23.87
N ASN A 608 1.58 4.91 23.61
CA ASN A 608 1.78 5.89 24.67
C ASN A 608 1.17 7.28 24.37
N ASN A 609 0.37 7.37 23.31
CA ASN A 609 -0.33 8.59 22.92
C ASN A 609 -1.71 8.26 22.35
N THR A 610 -2.78 8.66 23.03
CA THR A 610 -4.14 8.26 22.71
C THR A 610 -4.80 9.21 21.71
N LEU A 611 -5.33 8.67 20.63
CA LEU A 611 -6.21 9.37 19.67
C LEU A 611 -7.57 8.64 19.65
N LEU A 612 -8.56 9.24 20.26
CA LEU A 612 -9.88 8.60 20.43
C LEU A 612 -10.69 8.66 19.12
N HIS A 613 -11.24 7.55 18.71
CA HIS A 613 -12.09 7.44 17.54
C HIS A 613 -13.54 7.07 17.96
N VAL A 614 -14.52 7.97 17.86
CA VAL A 614 -14.44 9.23 17.12
C VAL A 614 -15.33 10.31 17.75
N PHE A 615 -14.98 11.55 17.66
CA PHE A 615 -15.86 12.66 17.94
C PHE A 615 -16.54 13.07 16.62
N ILE A 616 -17.82 12.68 16.45
CA ILE A 616 -18.63 13.13 15.32
C ILE A 616 -19.12 14.54 15.60
N SER A 617 -18.86 15.47 14.67
CA SER A 617 -19.35 16.85 14.79
C SER A 617 -20.86 16.91 14.88
N GLN A 618 -21.38 17.78 15.74
CA GLN A 618 -22.80 17.89 16.06
C GLN A 618 -23.37 19.23 15.57
N PRO A 619 -23.80 19.32 14.31
CA PRO A 619 -24.29 20.58 13.72
C PRO A 619 -25.71 21.00 14.17
N TYR A 620 -26.46 20.08 14.78
CA TYR A 620 -27.88 20.28 15.15
C TYR A 620 -28.06 20.20 16.67
N GLU A 621 -28.31 21.33 17.31
CA GLU A 621 -28.47 21.40 18.77
C GLU A 621 -29.76 20.71 19.26
N ASP A 622 -30.84 20.76 18.48
CA ASP A 622 -32.16 20.22 18.75
C ASP A 622 -32.29 18.71 18.54
N LYS A 623 -31.28 18.07 17.91
CA LYS A 623 -31.31 16.63 17.63
C LYS A 623 -30.59 15.81 18.69
N ASN A 624 -31.28 14.82 19.24
CA ASN A 624 -30.72 13.82 20.17
C ASN A 624 -31.10 12.41 19.68
N PRO A 625 -30.17 11.49 19.63
CA PRO A 625 -28.78 11.51 20.09
C PRO A 625 -27.82 12.27 19.17
N GLY A 626 -28.25 12.93 18.09
CA GLY A 626 -27.43 13.71 17.17
C GLY A 626 -26.89 12.91 15.99
N MET A 627 -25.86 13.47 15.35
CA MET A 627 -25.17 12.81 14.23
C MET A 627 -24.40 11.59 14.70
N ASN A 628 -24.42 10.54 13.90
CA ASN A 628 -23.78 9.27 14.19
C ASN A 628 -23.29 8.58 12.92
N THR A 629 -22.45 7.55 13.07
CA THR A 629 -21.96 6.67 12.03
C THR A 629 -22.06 5.20 12.47
N TRP A 630 -21.84 4.25 11.55
CA TRP A 630 -21.84 2.83 11.86
C TRP A 630 -20.58 2.35 12.59
N PHE A 631 -19.51 3.16 12.58
CA PHE A 631 -18.21 2.85 13.18
C PHE A 631 -17.96 3.54 14.53
N GLY A 632 -19.00 3.96 15.23
CA GLY A 632 -18.94 4.48 16.58
C GLY A 632 -18.99 6.00 16.70
N ASN A 633 -19.20 6.46 17.90
CA ASN A 633 -19.37 7.87 18.24
C ASN A 633 -19.34 8.13 19.75
N GLU A 634 -18.64 7.30 20.48
CA GLU A 634 -18.68 7.33 21.95
C GLU A 634 -18.15 8.63 22.54
N PHE A 635 -17.30 9.35 21.81
CA PHE A 635 -16.55 10.50 22.33
C PHE A 635 -17.11 11.86 21.93
N ASN A 636 -18.37 11.94 21.49
CA ASN A 636 -19.02 13.20 21.14
C ASN A 636 -19.90 13.76 22.29
N ARG A 637 -20.13 15.08 22.26
CA ARG A 637 -20.84 15.81 23.30
C ARG A 637 -22.33 15.46 23.51
N LYS A 638 -22.93 14.68 22.61
CA LYS A 638 -24.29 14.19 22.74
C LYS A 638 -24.38 12.85 23.48
N ASN A 639 -23.24 12.21 23.75
CA ASN A 639 -23.22 10.98 24.55
C ASN A 639 -23.52 11.32 26.03
N THR A 640 -24.31 10.48 26.69
CA THR A 640 -24.83 10.72 28.04
C THR A 640 -23.75 10.85 29.13
N TRP A 641 -22.61 10.15 28.97
CA TRP A 641 -21.50 10.22 29.92
C TRP A 641 -20.42 11.26 29.54
N PHE A 642 -20.54 11.95 28.39
CA PHE A 642 -19.53 12.87 27.91
C PHE A 642 -19.27 14.05 28.87
N SER A 643 -20.27 14.46 29.64
CA SER A 643 -20.11 15.51 30.66
C SER A 643 -19.12 15.17 31.78
N GLN A 644 -18.72 13.89 31.89
CA GLN A 644 -17.71 13.36 32.82
C GLN A 644 -16.45 12.85 32.12
N MET A 645 -16.28 13.19 30.87
CA MET A 645 -15.15 12.73 30.04
C MET A 645 -13.79 13.21 30.58
N ASP A 646 -13.77 14.33 31.29
CA ASP A 646 -12.58 14.89 31.94
C ASP A 646 -11.88 13.89 32.89
N VAL A 647 -12.64 13.07 33.58
CA VAL A 647 -12.12 12.00 34.46
C VAL A 647 -11.33 10.96 33.64
N TYR A 648 -11.88 10.53 32.51
CA TYR A 648 -11.22 9.57 31.63
C TYR A 648 -10.00 10.18 30.90
N THR A 649 -10.12 11.41 30.40
CA THR A 649 -9.00 12.08 29.76
C THR A 649 -7.83 12.34 30.74
N GLN A 650 -8.12 12.63 32.01
CA GLN A 650 -7.08 12.75 33.03
C GLN A 650 -6.36 11.42 33.26
N TYR A 651 -7.09 10.29 33.30
CA TYR A 651 -6.47 8.97 33.37
C TYR A 651 -5.55 8.73 32.16
N LEU A 652 -6.02 9.01 30.92
CA LEU A 652 -5.24 8.86 29.71
C LEU A 652 -3.96 9.73 29.73
N LYS A 653 -4.08 11.01 30.10
CA LYS A 653 -2.93 11.93 30.20
C LYS A 653 -1.90 11.45 31.20
N ARG A 654 -2.31 10.97 32.37
CA ARG A 654 -1.39 10.42 33.38
C ARG A 654 -0.67 9.19 32.89
N THR A 655 -1.38 8.26 32.25
CA THR A 655 -0.81 7.06 31.65
C THR A 655 0.15 7.42 30.53
N ASN A 656 -0.27 8.24 29.58
CA ASN A 656 0.56 8.68 28.46
C ASN A 656 1.83 9.39 28.96
N PHE A 657 1.70 10.28 29.96
CA PHE A 657 2.86 10.95 30.54
C PHE A 657 3.90 9.94 31.02
N MET A 658 3.50 8.95 31.80
CA MET A 658 4.43 7.93 32.35
C MET A 658 5.05 7.10 31.24
N LEU A 659 4.26 6.66 30.24
CA LEU A 659 4.73 5.80 29.17
C LEU A 659 5.61 6.52 28.13
N GLN A 660 5.60 7.85 28.11
CA GLN A 660 6.49 8.68 27.30
C GLN A 660 7.85 8.94 27.97
N GLN A 661 8.09 8.38 29.16
CA GLN A 661 9.37 8.55 29.85
C GLN A 661 10.31 7.40 29.54
N GLY A 662 11.58 7.74 29.29
CA GLY A 662 12.62 6.73 29.02
C GLY A 662 12.57 6.12 27.63
N LEU A 663 13.17 4.96 27.49
CA LEU A 663 13.23 4.16 26.25
C LEU A 663 12.55 2.82 26.45
N ASN A 664 12.02 2.26 25.35
CA ASN A 664 11.50 0.90 25.39
C ASN A 664 12.60 -0.13 25.71
N VAL A 665 12.26 -1.12 26.50
CA VAL A 665 13.14 -2.23 26.86
C VAL A 665 12.66 -3.48 26.15
N ALA A 666 13.42 -3.93 25.16
CA ALA A 666 13.18 -5.18 24.44
C ALA A 666 14.48 -5.98 24.32
N ASP A 667 14.38 -7.30 24.37
CA ASP A 667 15.55 -8.19 24.32
C ASP A 667 15.90 -8.59 22.89
N VAL A 668 14.90 -8.71 22.01
CA VAL A 668 15.02 -9.31 20.68
C VAL A 668 14.60 -8.36 19.59
N ALA A 669 15.41 -8.26 18.53
CA ALA A 669 15.06 -7.61 17.27
C ALA A 669 14.78 -8.69 16.21
N TYR A 670 13.57 -8.78 15.66
CA TYR A 670 13.24 -9.66 14.55
C TYR A 670 13.39 -8.92 13.23
N PHE A 671 14.38 -9.30 12.43
CA PHE A 671 14.53 -8.75 11.08
C PHE A 671 13.40 -9.24 10.18
N ILE A 672 12.68 -8.31 9.57
CA ILE A 672 11.50 -8.61 8.75
C ILE A 672 11.82 -9.03 7.32
N GLY A 673 13.10 -9.11 6.92
CA GLY A 673 13.50 -9.32 5.53
C GLY A 673 13.29 -8.08 4.66
N GLU A 674 13.42 -8.25 3.35
CA GLU A 674 13.42 -7.12 2.39
C GLU A 674 12.31 -7.19 1.34
N ASP A 675 11.50 -8.24 1.37
CA ASP A 675 10.35 -8.35 0.45
C ASP A 675 9.34 -7.23 0.69
N ALA A 676 8.68 -6.79 -0.35
CA ALA A 676 7.60 -5.81 -0.31
C ALA A 676 6.51 -6.21 -1.33
N PRO A 677 5.26 -5.86 -1.08
CA PRO A 677 4.66 -5.22 0.11
C PRO A 677 4.75 -6.03 1.40
N LYS A 678 4.71 -5.34 2.56
CA LYS A 678 4.78 -6.00 3.87
C LYS A 678 4.15 -5.15 4.98
N MET A 679 3.23 -5.74 5.74
CA MET A 679 2.56 -5.12 6.88
C MET A 679 2.88 -5.76 8.23
N THR A 680 3.55 -6.89 8.26
CA THR A 680 3.91 -7.58 9.48
C THR A 680 5.23 -8.33 9.32
N GLY A 681 5.88 -8.63 10.43
CA GLY A 681 6.97 -9.61 10.52
C GLY A 681 6.47 -10.92 11.11
N ILE A 682 7.39 -11.84 11.33
CA ILE A 682 7.14 -13.08 12.07
C ILE A 682 8.11 -13.20 13.24
N THR A 683 7.63 -13.78 14.34
CA THR A 683 8.45 -14.17 15.49
C THR A 683 8.78 -15.66 15.39
N ASN A 684 9.81 -16.00 14.64
CA ASN A 684 10.26 -17.38 14.50
C ASN A 684 11.79 -17.45 14.71
N PRO A 685 12.29 -18.13 15.78
CA PRO A 685 11.51 -18.88 16.79
C PRO A 685 10.59 -17.98 17.63
N ALA A 686 9.53 -18.58 18.18
CA ALA A 686 8.59 -17.86 19.03
C ALA A 686 9.31 -17.25 20.24
N LEU A 687 8.90 -16.05 20.63
CA LEU A 687 9.46 -15.35 21.77
C LEU A 687 9.01 -16.05 23.07
N PRO A 688 9.92 -16.42 23.97
CA PRO A 688 9.53 -16.95 25.28
C PRO A 688 8.76 -15.92 26.12
N VAL A 689 7.89 -16.42 27.00
CA VAL A 689 7.14 -15.57 27.94
C VAL A 689 8.11 -14.78 28.84
N GLY A 690 7.83 -13.49 29.03
CA GLY A 690 8.64 -12.60 29.87
C GLY A 690 9.67 -11.78 29.12
N TYR A 691 9.83 -11.99 27.81
CA TYR A 691 10.70 -11.19 26.95
C TYR A 691 9.89 -10.28 26.04
N GLN A 692 10.51 -9.20 25.57
CA GLN A 692 9.94 -8.23 24.62
C GLN A 692 10.76 -8.18 23.34
N PHE A 693 10.10 -7.74 22.26
CA PHE A 693 10.75 -7.63 20.96
C PHE A 693 10.27 -6.41 20.18
N ASP A 694 11.07 -6.03 19.21
CA ASP A 694 10.67 -5.14 18.10
C ASP A 694 10.95 -5.80 16.75
N TYR A 695 10.17 -5.47 15.75
CA TYR A 695 10.53 -5.72 14.36
C TYR A 695 11.62 -4.75 13.91
N MET A 696 12.52 -5.23 13.04
CA MET A 696 13.66 -4.47 12.54
C MET A 696 13.71 -4.58 11.02
N ASN A 697 13.92 -3.45 10.32
CA ASN A 697 14.07 -3.46 8.88
C ASN A 697 15.52 -3.27 8.41
N ALA A 698 15.74 -3.47 7.11
CA ALA A 698 17.05 -3.34 6.49
C ALA A 698 17.64 -1.94 6.64
N GLU A 699 16.82 -0.89 6.50
CA GLU A 699 17.28 0.50 6.61
C GLU A 699 17.92 0.79 7.97
N VAL A 700 17.29 0.36 9.07
CA VAL A 700 17.82 0.57 10.42
C VAL A 700 19.07 -0.26 10.65
N ILE A 701 19.12 -1.50 10.14
CA ILE A 701 20.33 -2.33 10.20
C ILE A 701 21.49 -1.63 9.49
N GLU A 702 21.30 -1.19 8.27
CA GLU A 702 22.36 -0.61 7.44
C GLU A 702 22.84 0.75 7.98
N LYS A 703 21.91 1.64 8.33
CA LYS A 703 22.23 3.06 8.59
C LYS A 703 22.50 3.38 10.05
N TYR A 704 21.81 2.70 10.98
CA TYR A 704 21.75 3.16 12.37
C TYR A 704 22.27 2.15 13.38
N MET A 705 22.26 0.86 13.07
CA MET A 705 22.64 -0.18 14.02
C MET A 705 24.16 -0.25 14.26
N THR A 706 24.53 -0.30 15.52
CA THR A 706 25.91 -0.50 15.98
C THR A 706 25.94 -1.54 17.10
N VAL A 707 27.13 -2.02 17.49
CA VAL A 707 27.32 -2.84 18.68
C VAL A 707 28.13 -2.04 19.70
N LYS A 708 27.62 -1.95 20.93
CA LYS A 708 28.29 -1.32 22.04
C LYS A 708 28.15 -2.19 23.29
N ASP A 709 29.26 -2.49 23.93
CA ASP A 709 29.33 -3.34 25.14
C ASP A 709 28.60 -4.70 24.97
N GLY A 710 28.70 -5.30 23.78
CA GLY A 710 28.06 -6.56 23.43
C GLY A 710 26.56 -6.48 23.16
N LEU A 711 25.98 -5.28 23.12
CA LEU A 711 24.57 -5.04 22.82
C LEU A 711 24.41 -4.34 21.48
N ILE A 712 23.40 -4.76 20.73
CA ILE A 712 22.93 -4.04 19.54
C ILE A 712 22.35 -2.71 20.02
N THR A 713 22.87 -1.60 19.50
CA THR A 713 22.54 -0.26 20.01
C THR A 713 22.16 0.65 18.85
N LEU A 714 21.04 1.37 19.01
CA LEU A 714 20.56 2.40 18.09
C LEU A 714 20.99 3.80 18.58
N PRO A 715 21.05 4.81 17.68
CA PRO A 715 21.59 6.14 18.01
C PRO A 715 20.93 6.85 19.21
N HIS A 716 19.63 6.62 19.41
CA HIS A 716 18.85 7.19 20.50
C HIS A 716 18.95 6.41 21.82
N GLY A 717 19.69 5.30 21.83
CA GLY A 717 19.99 4.53 23.04
C GLY A 717 19.18 3.24 23.24
N THR A 718 18.18 2.94 22.42
CA THR A 718 17.47 1.65 22.46
C THR A 718 18.46 0.52 22.17
N GLN A 719 18.35 -0.58 22.92
CA GLN A 719 19.30 -1.70 22.85
C GLN A 719 18.57 -3.04 22.76
N TYR A 720 19.20 -4.00 22.07
CA TYR A 720 18.75 -5.38 21.97
C TYR A 720 19.90 -6.34 22.24
N ARG A 721 19.59 -7.52 22.77
CA ARG A 721 20.57 -8.59 23.06
C ARG A 721 20.78 -9.50 21.87
N ILE A 722 19.71 -9.75 21.10
CA ILE A 722 19.69 -10.72 20.02
C ILE A 722 18.98 -10.10 18.81
N MET A 723 19.53 -10.35 17.61
CA MET A 723 18.83 -10.16 16.35
C MET A 723 18.53 -11.51 15.73
N VAL A 724 17.27 -11.75 15.38
CA VAL A 724 16.81 -12.97 14.70
C VAL A 724 16.65 -12.67 13.22
N LEU A 725 17.31 -13.46 12.37
CA LEU A 725 17.17 -13.38 10.93
C LEU A 725 16.03 -14.29 10.45
N PRO A 726 15.23 -13.88 9.47
CA PRO A 726 14.18 -14.72 8.89
C PRO A 726 14.82 -15.87 8.09
N LYS A 727 14.09 -16.99 7.99
CA LYS A 727 14.48 -18.12 7.13
C LYS A 727 14.12 -17.80 5.66
N LEU A 728 14.89 -16.91 5.04
CA LEU A 728 14.77 -16.55 3.64
C LEU A 728 16.06 -16.89 2.91
N GLU A 729 15.95 -17.30 1.65
CA GLU A 729 17.08 -17.62 0.80
C GLU A 729 17.70 -16.39 0.13
N THR A 730 17.05 -15.22 0.24
CA THR A 730 17.44 -13.96 -0.41
C THR A 730 17.73 -12.87 0.61
N MET A 731 18.82 -12.14 0.40
CA MET A 731 19.20 -10.95 1.14
C MET A 731 20.12 -10.11 0.27
N ARG A 732 19.99 -8.77 0.31
CA ARG A 732 20.92 -7.90 -0.39
C ARG A 732 22.33 -8.02 0.19
N PRO A 733 23.39 -7.97 -0.66
CA PRO A 733 24.78 -8.08 -0.22
C PRO A 733 25.15 -7.02 0.85
N GLU A 734 24.62 -5.80 0.75
CA GLU A 734 24.89 -4.69 1.66
C GLU A 734 24.39 -5.00 3.08
N VAL A 735 23.16 -5.52 3.20
CA VAL A 735 22.57 -5.93 4.49
C VAL A 735 23.38 -7.07 5.09
N LEU A 736 23.74 -8.09 4.29
CA LEU A 736 24.55 -9.22 4.74
C LEU A 736 25.95 -8.77 5.21
N ALA A 737 26.58 -7.86 4.48
CA ALA A 737 27.88 -7.30 4.85
C ALA A 737 27.80 -6.53 6.18
N LYS A 738 26.73 -5.75 6.36
CA LYS A 738 26.50 -5.03 7.63
C LYS A 738 26.25 -5.98 8.80
N ILE A 739 25.44 -7.02 8.61
CA ILE A 739 25.21 -8.04 9.66
C ILE A 739 26.54 -8.72 10.02
N LYS A 740 27.34 -9.11 9.04
CA LYS A 740 28.67 -9.67 9.28
C LYS A 740 29.57 -8.71 10.09
N GLN A 741 29.53 -7.42 9.81
CA GLN A 741 30.26 -6.40 10.57
C GLN A 741 29.80 -6.29 12.02
N LEU A 742 28.50 -6.47 12.28
CA LEU A 742 27.93 -6.39 13.62
C LEU A 742 28.27 -7.62 14.49
N VAL A 743 28.55 -8.77 13.87
CA VAL A 743 28.90 -10.04 14.57
C VAL A 743 30.38 -10.09 14.90
N ASN A 744 31.26 -9.49 14.10
CA ASN A 744 32.73 -9.47 14.28
C ASN A 744 33.16 -8.29 15.19
#